data_bd87cf84bd50b8a5664d2a110c2b6855
#
_entry.id   bd87cf84bd50b8a5664d2a110c2b6855
#
_cell.length_a   1.000
_cell.length_b   1.000
_cell.length_c   1.000
_cell.angle_alpha   90.00
_cell.angle_beta   90.00
_cell.angle_gamma   90.00
#
_symmetry.space_group_name_H-M   'P 1'
#
loop_
_entity.id
_entity.type
_entity.pdbx_description
1 polymer ?
#
loop_
_entity_poly.entity_id
_entity_poly.type
_entity_poly.pdbx_seq_one_letter_code
_entity_poly.pdbx_strand_id
1 'polypeptide(L)'
;MPTPSQVSVTGPCDPPVAGSAELRAYWVEPDTLAWPVSLLPRGTGREDVVDDDGSPSAGAGLSLSLVVASRGGARVVSGAVRGTDGLPDPVVLPLRVAGDLPRRVLENRPNLEGYIALTLVDDEGASRLEEAAVREALTGQLLVVQRVQVPAGNASTSASGSSSSSRTGSGSSRTGSSSGSGGFDSAEEVSSLGEEAAGPPGPGEGVVDAVTGVQTAIVLDHLYADAARRAELGVSFSQGRPSFSLWAPTAKSVTLLSWPTGDPTGSVPQVAGPAVRTPAERGEDGCWRVPNRDAAIPAGSQYLWEVEVYVPVTGRVETNLVTDPYSVALTVDSARSVAADLSDPRLAPRRWTDAPAPVVPNDASRSIYELHVRDFSAADTTVPASRRGTYKAFTLPDSAGMRHLSRLARAGLSTVHLLPVFDIATIPERRTGQAVPDVPVHAGPASTDQQAAITAVADTDAYNWGYDPFHWMVPEGSYATDGHQDGGARTVEFREMVGALHAVGLQVVLDQVYNHTSASGQAPTSVLDKVVPGYYHRLDAVGKVTTSTCCANTATENAMAERLMVDSVLWWARHYRVDGFRFDLMGHHSRDTMVRLREALDRLTLADDGVDGRALYLYGEGWSFGEVASNALFTQASQGQLDGTGIGTFNDRLRDAVHGGSPFDVDHRARQGFGSGLVTDPNGHDHRSPAEQAADLAYRTDLVRLGLAGNLRTYGLTTAEGAVRRGEELGFNGSVAAYASAPQESVSYVEAHDNETLYDLLAYKLPRRTTMADRVRMHILCLATVTLGQSPAFWAAGTELLRSKSLDRDSYNSGDWFNAVDWTGRDNGFGRGLPPGERNRERWGVQSELLGEPSLVPSPAYIATARDQALDLLRLRASTPLFWLGDPGLVRERVSFPGAGPGALPGVVAMLIDDLIDDTGSHGSSGFQDIDPALDGVLVVFNASAARVAQPLPALAGRDFRLSRIQEEGADGVVRTTRFDPVSGTVSVPARTVAVLTQAQV
;
A
#
# COMPACT_ATOMS: atom_id res chain seq x y z
N MET A 1 -15.71 -16.24 -9.08
CA MET A 1 -15.44 -16.12 -10.55
C MET A 1 -15.24 -17.50 -11.14
N PRO A 2 -15.77 -17.85 -12.32
CA PRO A 2 -15.38 -19.07 -12.99
C PRO A 2 -13.92 -18.88 -13.45
N THR A 3 -13.05 -19.81 -13.06
CA THR A 3 -11.67 -19.91 -13.54
C THR A 3 -11.64 -19.83 -15.06
N PRO A 4 -10.82 -18.96 -15.68
CA PRO A 4 -10.62 -18.99 -17.12
C PRO A 4 -10.10 -20.36 -17.49
N SER A 5 -10.75 -20.99 -18.47
CA SER A 5 -10.27 -22.21 -19.09
C SER A 5 -8.81 -21.99 -19.53
N GLN A 6 -7.89 -22.71 -18.91
CA GLN A 6 -6.50 -22.76 -19.33
C GLN A 6 -6.48 -23.29 -20.77
N VAL A 7 -6.31 -22.37 -21.72
CA VAL A 7 -5.83 -22.75 -23.04
C VAL A 7 -4.40 -23.20 -22.83
N SER A 8 -4.14 -24.48 -22.99
CA SER A 8 -2.82 -25.09 -22.97
C SER A 8 -1.99 -24.47 -24.10
N VAL A 9 -1.29 -23.38 -23.81
CA VAL A 9 -0.27 -22.87 -24.72
C VAL A 9 0.90 -23.86 -24.64
N THR A 10 1.13 -24.62 -25.69
CA THR A 10 2.35 -25.43 -25.82
C THR A 10 3.55 -24.50 -25.67
N GLY A 11 4.39 -24.75 -24.69
CA GLY A 11 5.59 -23.95 -24.40
C GLY A 11 6.51 -23.79 -25.63
N PRO A 12 7.50 -22.87 -25.59
CA PRO A 12 8.37 -22.58 -26.72
C PRO A 12 9.35 -23.73 -27.04
N CYS A 13 9.26 -24.88 -26.37
CA CYS A 13 10.11 -26.07 -26.60
C CYS A 13 9.29 -27.35 -26.57
N ASP A 14 9.50 -28.21 -27.60
CA ASP A 14 8.92 -29.54 -27.73
C ASP A 14 9.98 -30.58 -28.14
N PRO A 15 10.26 -31.62 -27.35
CA PRO A 15 9.72 -31.84 -25.99
C PRO A 15 10.22 -30.77 -24.98
N PRO A 16 9.43 -30.48 -23.90
CA PRO A 16 9.79 -29.49 -22.89
C PRO A 16 11.14 -29.82 -22.23
N VAL A 17 12.01 -28.82 -22.10
CA VAL A 17 13.25 -28.86 -21.34
C VAL A 17 13.26 -27.89 -20.19
N ALA A 18 14.33 -27.86 -19.39
CA ALA A 18 14.45 -26.97 -18.26
C ALA A 18 14.22 -25.50 -18.68
N GLY A 19 13.36 -24.77 -17.94
CA GLY A 19 13.05 -23.34 -18.16
C GLY A 19 12.13 -23.04 -19.34
N SER A 20 11.65 -24.04 -20.11
CA SER A 20 10.97 -23.81 -21.40
C SER A 20 9.61 -23.09 -21.35
N ALA A 21 9.03 -22.95 -20.18
CA ALA A 21 7.77 -22.19 -19.96
C ALA A 21 7.96 -20.97 -19.06
N GLU A 22 9.19 -20.51 -18.88
CA GLU A 22 9.59 -19.53 -17.89
C GLU A 22 10.43 -18.42 -18.53
N LEU A 23 10.59 -17.28 -17.82
CA LEU A 23 11.48 -16.17 -18.18
C LEU A 23 12.57 -16.07 -17.13
N ARG A 24 13.60 -16.94 -17.20
CA ARG A 24 14.66 -17.02 -16.17
C ARG A 24 15.93 -16.25 -16.52
N ALA A 25 16.16 -15.93 -17.78
CA ALA A 25 17.29 -15.11 -18.19
C ALA A 25 16.93 -13.64 -18.02
N TYR A 26 17.93 -12.78 -17.79
CA TYR A 26 17.75 -11.33 -17.77
C TYR A 26 18.67 -10.69 -18.81
N TRP A 27 18.18 -9.69 -19.53
CA TRP A 27 19.02 -8.82 -20.34
C TRP A 27 19.39 -7.61 -19.51
N VAL A 28 20.67 -7.48 -19.13
CA VAL A 28 21.11 -6.50 -18.12
C VAL A 28 21.82 -5.29 -18.72
N GLU A 29 22.58 -5.46 -19.78
CA GLU A 29 23.26 -4.38 -20.54
C GLU A 29 23.18 -4.69 -22.03
N PRO A 30 23.42 -3.75 -22.95
CA PRO A 30 23.21 -3.97 -24.39
C PRO A 30 23.90 -5.20 -24.96
N ASP A 31 25.05 -5.60 -24.41
CA ASP A 31 25.82 -6.75 -24.81
C ASP A 31 25.84 -7.92 -23.80
N THR A 32 25.13 -7.76 -22.65
CA THR A 32 25.25 -8.69 -21.53
C THR A 32 23.88 -9.21 -21.09
N LEU A 33 23.76 -10.56 -21.07
CA LEU A 33 22.65 -11.27 -20.46
C LEU A 33 23.09 -11.97 -19.17
N ALA A 34 22.17 -12.14 -18.21
CA ALA A 34 22.39 -12.95 -17.02
C ALA A 34 21.71 -14.31 -17.20
N TRP A 35 22.46 -15.39 -16.94
CA TRP A 35 22.01 -16.77 -17.04
C TRP A 35 22.04 -17.44 -15.66
N PRO A 36 20.96 -18.07 -15.20
CA PRO A 36 20.93 -18.67 -13.87
C PRO A 36 21.75 -19.95 -13.82
N VAL A 37 22.61 -20.07 -12.82
CA VAL A 37 23.40 -21.29 -12.57
C VAL A 37 22.51 -22.53 -12.43
N SER A 38 21.28 -22.38 -11.99
CA SER A 38 20.30 -23.46 -11.85
C SER A 38 19.86 -24.10 -13.19
N LEU A 39 20.13 -23.47 -14.32
CA LEU A 39 19.90 -24.02 -15.67
C LEU A 39 21.17 -24.61 -16.33
N LEU A 40 22.31 -24.58 -15.67
CA LEU A 40 23.50 -25.29 -16.15
C LEU A 40 23.24 -26.81 -16.21
N PRO A 41 23.95 -27.54 -17.07
CA PRO A 41 23.78 -29.01 -17.22
C PRO A 41 23.94 -29.72 -15.87
N ARG A 42 23.26 -30.85 -15.69
CA ARG A 42 23.35 -31.63 -14.44
C ARG A 42 24.80 -32.04 -14.13
N GLY A 43 25.26 -31.69 -12.94
CA GLY A 43 26.62 -31.95 -12.48
C GLY A 43 27.63 -30.89 -12.88
N THR A 44 27.20 -29.79 -13.50
CA THR A 44 28.01 -28.62 -13.80
C THR A 44 27.65 -27.53 -12.80
N GLY A 45 28.62 -27.08 -12.01
CA GLY A 45 28.46 -25.93 -11.11
C GLY A 45 28.95 -24.64 -11.76
N ARG A 46 28.85 -23.52 -11.01
CA ARG A 46 29.42 -22.23 -11.43
C ARG A 46 30.93 -22.36 -11.65
N GLU A 47 31.64 -23.08 -10.79
CA GLU A 47 33.06 -23.32 -10.80
C GLU A 47 33.56 -24.06 -12.07
N ASP A 48 32.67 -24.72 -12.81
CA ASP A 48 33.02 -25.40 -14.08
C ASP A 48 32.96 -24.47 -15.29
N VAL A 49 32.34 -23.30 -15.14
CA VAL A 49 32.11 -22.33 -16.23
C VAL A 49 32.71 -20.96 -15.94
N VAL A 50 32.97 -20.64 -14.66
CA VAL A 50 33.58 -19.39 -14.19
C VAL A 50 34.69 -19.72 -13.19
N ASP A 51 35.89 -19.23 -13.40
CA ASP A 51 37.05 -19.41 -12.52
C ASP A 51 36.94 -18.61 -11.23
N ASP A 52 37.78 -18.86 -10.22
CA ASP A 52 37.75 -18.18 -8.90
C ASP A 52 37.96 -16.66 -8.99
N ASP A 53 38.60 -16.18 -10.05
CA ASP A 53 38.82 -14.75 -10.31
C ASP A 53 37.63 -14.07 -11.03
N GLY A 54 36.59 -14.84 -11.31
CA GLY A 54 35.37 -14.36 -11.99
C GLY A 54 35.48 -14.33 -13.52
N SER A 55 36.55 -14.87 -14.10
CA SER A 55 36.73 -14.98 -15.55
C SER A 55 36.09 -16.27 -16.11
N PRO A 56 35.79 -16.35 -17.44
CA PRO A 56 35.20 -17.54 -18.03
C PRO A 56 36.21 -18.72 -18.08
N SER A 57 35.78 -19.89 -17.60
CA SER A 57 36.58 -21.11 -17.61
C SER A 57 36.67 -21.70 -19.00
N ALA A 58 37.89 -22.15 -19.40
CA ALA A 58 38.13 -22.71 -20.69
C ALA A 58 37.75 -24.22 -20.71
N GLY A 59 36.58 -24.58 -21.23
CA GLY A 59 36.29 -25.99 -21.51
C GLY A 59 34.89 -26.50 -21.18
N ALA A 60 33.95 -25.66 -20.88
CA ALA A 60 32.61 -26.07 -20.44
C ALA A 60 31.75 -26.86 -21.47
N GLY A 61 32.21 -27.04 -22.73
CA GLY A 61 31.41 -27.75 -23.74
C GLY A 61 29.99 -27.24 -23.97
N LEU A 62 29.74 -26.00 -23.54
CA LEU A 62 28.44 -25.35 -23.52
C LEU A 62 28.31 -24.47 -24.77
N SER A 63 27.21 -24.60 -25.49
CA SER A 63 26.82 -23.69 -26.58
C SER A 63 25.53 -22.98 -26.25
N LEU A 64 25.59 -21.67 -26.17
CA LEU A 64 24.42 -20.81 -25.87
C LEU A 64 24.12 -19.92 -27.08
N SER A 65 22.82 -19.61 -27.25
CA SER A 65 22.38 -18.69 -28.30
C SER A 65 21.15 -17.90 -27.84
N LEU A 66 21.10 -16.63 -28.26
CA LEU A 66 19.92 -15.81 -28.18
C LEU A 66 19.11 -15.96 -29.47
N VAL A 67 17.85 -16.36 -29.33
CA VAL A 67 16.89 -16.46 -30.43
C VAL A 67 15.99 -15.24 -30.38
N VAL A 68 15.93 -14.50 -31.48
CA VAL A 68 15.10 -13.29 -31.64
C VAL A 68 14.07 -13.55 -32.74
N ALA A 69 12.79 -13.54 -32.39
CA ALA A 69 11.71 -13.65 -33.38
C ALA A 69 10.89 -12.36 -33.38
N SER A 70 11.04 -11.57 -34.44
CA SER A 70 10.46 -10.20 -34.50
C SER A 70 8.95 -10.15 -34.31
N ARG A 71 8.20 -11.21 -34.65
CA ARG A 71 6.75 -11.29 -34.47
C ARG A 71 6.30 -12.41 -33.54
N GLY A 72 7.22 -13.01 -32.79
CA GLY A 72 6.96 -14.17 -31.97
C GLY A 72 6.95 -15.48 -32.79
N GLY A 73 6.47 -16.55 -32.18
CA GLY A 73 6.29 -17.84 -32.83
C GLY A 73 7.57 -18.65 -32.98
N ALA A 74 8.69 -18.23 -32.41
CA ALA A 74 9.89 -19.07 -32.33
C ALA A 74 9.67 -20.22 -31.36
N ARG A 75 10.03 -21.43 -31.76
CA ARG A 75 9.96 -22.66 -30.96
C ARG A 75 11.22 -23.49 -31.18
N VAL A 76 11.55 -24.29 -30.19
CA VAL A 76 12.59 -25.32 -30.31
C VAL A 76 11.87 -26.67 -30.45
N VAL A 77 11.96 -27.29 -31.62
CA VAL A 77 11.30 -28.56 -31.92
C VAL A 77 12.37 -29.59 -32.27
N SER A 78 12.38 -30.70 -31.52
CA SER A 78 13.38 -31.75 -31.69
C SER A 78 14.83 -31.23 -31.72
N GLY A 79 15.13 -30.22 -30.91
CA GLY A 79 16.46 -29.60 -30.78
C GLY A 79 16.76 -28.50 -31.81
N ALA A 80 15.93 -28.27 -32.81
CA ALA A 80 16.15 -27.22 -33.81
C ALA A 80 15.24 -26.01 -33.51
N VAL A 81 15.77 -24.79 -33.67
CA VAL A 81 14.97 -23.55 -33.65
C VAL A 81 14.12 -23.50 -34.91
N ARG A 82 12.81 -23.32 -34.75
CA ARG A 82 11.85 -23.23 -35.86
C ARG A 82 11.01 -21.95 -35.66
N GLY A 83 10.69 -21.31 -36.77
CA GLY A 83 9.67 -20.28 -36.82
C GLY A 83 8.27 -20.88 -36.98
N THR A 84 7.26 -20.06 -36.89
CA THR A 84 5.87 -20.40 -37.25
C THR A 84 5.61 -20.04 -38.70
N ASP A 85 4.98 -20.96 -39.49
CA ASP A 85 4.64 -20.71 -40.89
C ASP A 85 3.94 -19.38 -41.12
N GLY A 86 4.40 -18.62 -42.10
CA GLY A 86 3.88 -17.30 -42.40
C GLY A 86 4.40 -16.13 -41.55
N LEU A 87 5.29 -16.40 -40.58
CA LEU A 87 6.04 -15.39 -39.84
C LEU A 87 7.50 -15.32 -40.32
N PRO A 88 8.23 -14.21 -40.12
CA PRO A 88 9.65 -14.11 -40.36
C PRO A 88 10.43 -15.15 -39.58
N ASP A 89 11.47 -15.74 -40.21
CA ASP A 89 12.34 -16.70 -39.54
C ASP A 89 13.05 -16.08 -38.33
N PRO A 90 13.21 -16.83 -37.22
CA PRO A 90 13.96 -16.36 -36.07
C PRO A 90 15.44 -16.16 -36.39
N VAL A 91 16.02 -15.09 -35.87
CA VAL A 91 17.46 -14.84 -35.90
C VAL A 91 18.08 -15.51 -34.69
N VAL A 92 19.20 -16.24 -34.91
CA VAL A 92 19.95 -16.92 -33.84
C VAL A 92 21.31 -16.24 -33.70
N LEU A 93 21.57 -15.68 -32.54
CA LEU A 93 22.80 -14.95 -32.21
C LEU A 93 23.62 -15.78 -31.20
N PRO A 94 24.91 -16.01 -31.46
CA PRO A 94 25.74 -16.76 -30.53
C PRO A 94 26.00 -15.99 -29.24
N LEU A 95 26.04 -16.72 -28.11
CA LEU A 95 26.37 -16.21 -26.79
C LEU A 95 27.60 -16.92 -26.26
N ARG A 96 28.46 -16.19 -25.55
CA ARG A 96 29.62 -16.73 -24.86
C ARG A 96 29.54 -16.42 -23.37
N VAL A 97 29.96 -17.39 -22.53
CA VAL A 97 30.14 -17.12 -21.09
C VAL A 97 31.21 -16.05 -20.92
N ALA A 98 30.87 -14.98 -20.21
CA ALA A 98 31.76 -13.83 -19.97
C ALA A 98 32.28 -13.78 -18.52
N GLY A 99 31.85 -14.71 -17.67
CA GLY A 99 32.24 -14.76 -16.26
C GLY A 99 31.16 -14.32 -15.30
N ASP A 100 31.54 -13.60 -14.25
CA ASP A 100 30.58 -13.04 -13.27
C ASP A 100 29.88 -11.80 -13.83
N LEU A 101 28.69 -11.55 -13.28
CA LEU A 101 27.99 -10.32 -13.57
C LEU A 101 28.75 -9.10 -13.03
N PRO A 102 28.71 -7.94 -13.73
CA PRO A 102 29.32 -6.72 -13.26
C PRO A 102 28.83 -6.35 -11.84
N ARG A 103 29.76 -5.97 -10.95
CA ARG A 103 29.43 -5.63 -9.57
C ARG A 103 28.35 -4.56 -9.46
N ARG A 104 28.36 -3.54 -10.34
CA ARG A 104 27.31 -2.50 -10.40
C ARG A 104 25.90 -3.07 -10.66
N VAL A 105 25.81 -4.19 -11.38
CA VAL A 105 24.53 -4.87 -11.62
C VAL A 105 24.05 -5.54 -10.33
N LEU A 106 24.94 -6.26 -9.64
CA LEU A 106 24.60 -6.95 -8.39
C LEU A 106 24.29 -5.98 -7.24
N GLU A 107 24.98 -4.83 -7.16
CA GLU A 107 24.67 -3.79 -6.16
C GLU A 107 23.27 -3.22 -6.33
N ASN A 108 22.78 -3.10 -7.57
CA ASN A 108 21.44 -2.59 -7.87
C ASN A 108 20.38 -3.70 -7.95
N ARG A 109 20.78 -4.94 -8.17
CA ARG A 109 19.91 -6.11 -8.36
C ARG A 109 20.49 -7.32 -7.61
N PRO A 110 20.45 -7.33 -6.28
CA PRO A 110 21.03 -8.41 -5.46
C PRO A 110 20.36 -9.77 -5.72
N ASN A 111 19.15 -9.81 -6.23
CA ASN A 111 18.45 -11.03 -6.64
C ASN A 111 19.12 -11.77 -7.82
N LEU A 112 20.07 -11.15 -8.51
CA LEU A 112 20.87 -11.78 -9.55
C LEU A 112 22.16 -12.46 -9.00
N GLU A 113 22.35 -12.49 -7.71
CA GLU A 113 23.38 -13.34 -7.11
C GLU A 113 23.11 -14.81 -7.48
N GLY A 114 24.14 -15.51 -7.96
CA GLY A 114 23.97 -16.88 -8.51
C GLY A 114 23.66 -16.94 -10.01
N TYR A 115 23.81 -15.83 -10.74
CA TYR A 115 23.77 -15.77 -12.20
C TYR A 115 25.19 -15.56 -12.76
N ILE A 116 25.44 -16.08 -13.98
CA ILE A 116 26.66 -15.83 -14.75
C ILE A 116 26.38 -14.88 -15.91
N ALA A 117 27.38 -14.11 -16.33
CA ALA A 117 27.25 -13.21 -17.45
C ALA A 117 27.47 -13.99 -18.79
N LEU A 118 26.58 -13.70 -19.75
CA LEU A 118 26.70 -14.11 -21.14
C LEU A 118 26.88 -12.88 -22.01
N THR A 119 27.83 -12.88 -22.93
CA THR A 119 28.06 -11.81 -23.89
C THR A 119 27.60 -12.20 -25.27
N LEU A 120 26.90 -11.30 -25.97
CA LEU A 120 26.60 -11.42 -27.39
C LEU A 120 27.92 -11.29 -28.20
N VAL A 121 28.15 -12.18 -29.16
CA VAL A 121 29.33 -12.15 -30.02
C VAL A 121 28.90 -12.20 -31.48
N ASP A 122 29.68 -11.56 -32.35
CA ASP A 122 29.54 -11.69 -33.79
C ASP A 122 30.22 -12.97 -34.33
N ASP A 123 30.12 -13.21 -35.62
CA ASP A 123 30.74 -14.38 -36.29
C ASP A 123 32.27 -14.41 -36.18
N GLU A 124 32.90 -13.28 -35.87
CA GLU A 124 34.36 -13.15 -35.67
C GLU A 124 34.75 -13.26 -34.17
N GLY A 125 33.75 -13.38 -33.28
CA GLY A 125 33.91 -13.49 -31.81
C GLY A 125 34.18 -12.17 -31.12
N ALA A 126 33.97 -11.05 -31.79
CA ALA A 126 34.00 -9.72 -31.20
C ALA A 126 32.65 -9.35 -30.55
N SER A 127 32.67 -8.75 -29.37
CA SER A 127 31.49 -8.29 -28.68
C SER A 127 31.00 -6.98 -29.31
N ARG A 128 29.94 -7.02 -30.16
CA ARG A 128 29.15 -5.84 -30.50
C ARG A 128 27.87 -6.16 -31.27
N LEU A 129 26.71 -6.05 -30.64
CA LEU A 129 25.51 -5.60 -31.33
C LEU A 129 25.48 -4.05 -31.28
N GLU A 130 25.17 -3.44 -32.42
CA GLU A 130 24.85 -2.01 -32.40
C GLU A 130 23.57 -1.78 -31.54
N GLU A 131 23.54 -0.72 -30.77
CA GLU A 131 22.41 -0.39 -29.89
C GLU A 131 21.07 -0.40 -30.63
N ALA A 132 21.06 -0.01 -31.91
CA ALA A 132 19.86 -0.07 -32.76
C ALA A 132 19.36 -1.51 -32.96
N ALA A 133 20.24 -2.49 -33.11
CA ALA A 133 19.87 -3.90 -33.24
C ALA A 133 19.34 -4.47 -31.92
N VAL A 134 19.90 -4.04 -30.77
CA VAL A 134 19.37 -4.38 -29.44
C VAL A 134 17.95 -3.83 -29.27
N ARG A 135 17.73 -2.56 -29.60
CA ARG A 135 16.42 -1.90 -29.54
C ARG A 135 15.37 -2.60 -30.41
N GLU A 136 15.77 -3.10 -31.59
CA GLU A 136 14.87 -3.86 -32.48
C GLU A 136 14.57 -5.24 -31.91
N ALA A 137 15.57 -5.95 -31.38
CA ALA A 137 15.41 -7.28 -30.78
C ALA A 137 14.42 -7.25 -29.60
N LEU A 138 14.45 -6.19 -28.78
CA LEU A 138 13.56 -5.99 -27.64
C LEU A 138 12.08 -5.81 -28.02
N THR A 139 11.76 -5.60 -29.30
CA THR A 139 10.37 -5.54 -29.78
C THR A 139 9.76 -6.92 -30.07
N GLY A 140 10.57 -8.01 -30.03
CA GLY A 140 10.17 -9.36 -30.38
C GLY A 140 10.24 -10.36 -29.24
N GLN A 141 10.00 -11.62 -29.58
CA GLN A 141 10.22 -12.75 -28.67
C GLN A 141 11.73 -12.98 -28.50
N LEU A 142 12.14 -13.21 -27.27
CA LEU A 142 13.51 -13.47 -26.87
C LEU A 142 13.59 -14.81 -26.12
N LEU A 143 14.42 -15.73 -26.62
CA LEU A 143 14.68 -16.99 -25.95
C LEU A 143 16.20 -17.20 -25.86
N VAL A 144 16.70 -17.68 -24.74
CA VAL A 144 18.06 -18.22 -24.63
C VAL A 144 17.99 -19.75 -24.70
N VAL A 145 18.76 -20.32 -25.63
CA VAL A 145 18.83 -21.77 -25.87
C VAL A 145 20.21 -22.26 -25.47
N GLN A 146 20.27 -23.21 -24.56
CA GLN A 146 21.49 -23.91 -24.11
C GLN A 146 21.54 -25.26 -24.75
N ARG A 147 22.72 -25.60 -25.33
CA ARG A 147 23.04 -26.92 -25.88
C ARG A 147 24.29 -27.49 -25.23
N VAL A 148 24.30 -28.79 -25.03
CA VAL A 148 25.44 -29.55 -24.51
C VAL A 148 25.96 -30.45 -25.61
N GLN A 149 27.30 -30.50 -25.79
CA GLN A 149 27.91 -31.45 -26.68
C GLN A 149 27.81 -32.83 -26.06
N VAL A 150 27.22 -33.79 -26.76
CA VAL A 150 27.27 -35.18 -26.37
C VAL A 150 28.68 -35.70 -26.76
N PRO A 151 29.50 -36.16 -25.81
CA PRO A 151 30.81 -36.76 -26.17
C PRO A 151 30.60 -37.89 -27.18
N ALA A 152 31.34 -37.86 -28.28
CA ALA A 152 31.39 -38.97 -29.26
C ALA A 152 32.04 -40.18 -28.60
N GLY A 153 31.28 -40.91 -27.78
CA GLY A 153 31.72 -42.05 -26.98
C GLY A 153 30.83 -43.27 -27.19
N ASN A 154 31.28 -44.21 -27.99
CA ASN A 154 30.85 -45.63 -28.07
C ASN A 154 29.38 -45.91 -28.47
N ALA A 155 29.12 -45.79 -29.74
CA ALA A 155 28.19 -46.70 -30.40
C ALA A 155 28.83 -48.09 -30.51
N SER A 156 28.89 -48.86 -29.43
CA SER A 156 29.17 -50.27 -29.48
C SER A 156 27.89 -51.06 -29.45
N THR A 157 27.51 -51.53 -30.61
CA THR A 157 26.76 -52.76 -30.89
C THR A 157 26.42 -53.64 -29.66
N SER A 158 25.15 -53.81 -29.39
CA SER A 158 24.61 -55.08 -28.93
C SER A 158 23.18 -55.32 -29.42
N ALA A 159 23.11 -55.83 -30.67
CA ALA A 159 21.95 -56.56 -31.10
C ALA A 159 22.30 -58.08 -30.87
N SER A 160 21.56 -58.71 -29.97
CA SER A 160 21.20 -60.12 -29.89
C SER A 160 20.56 -60.32 -28.52
N GLY A 161 19.29 -60.65 -28.41
CA GLY A 161 18.65 -61.87 -28.69
C GLY A 161 18.39 -62.69 -27.44
N SER A 162 17.18 -62.91 -27.16
CA SER A 162 16.44 -64.08 -26.57
C SER A 162 15.55 -63.71 -25.41
N SER A 163 14.25 -63.71 -25.57
CA SER A 163 13.26 -64.79 -25.45
C SER A 163 13.11 -65.37 -24.04
N SER A 164 11.81 -65.37 -23.62
CA SER A 164 11.10 -66.26 -22.66
C SER A 164 11.41 -66.01 -21.17
N SER A 165 10.47 -65.99 -20.31
CA SER A 165 9.19 -66.64 -20.13
C SER A 165 8.55 -66.22 -18.78
N SER A 166 7.28 -66.03 -18.85
CA SER A 166 6.19 -66.43 -17.89
C SER A 166 6.48 -66.64 -16.38
N ARG A 167 5.67 -66.00 -15.53
CA ARG A 167 4.64 -66.62 -14.62
C ARG A 167 4.19 -65.63 -13.57
N THR A 168 2.93 -65.29 -13.62
CA THR A 168 1.79 -65.69 -12.75
C THR A 168 1.86 -65.39 -11.27
N GLY A 169 0.81 -64.74 -10.80
CA GLY A 169 0.26 -64.82 -9.44
C GLY A 169 -0.38 -63.54 -9.00
N SER A 170 -1.62 -63.32 -9.24
CA SER A 170 -2.84 -63.43 -8.40
C SER A 170 -2.71 -62.60 -7.11
N GLY A 171 -3.64 -61.79 -6.80
CA GLY A 171 -5.06 -61.75 -6.87
C GLY A 171 -5.65 -60.64 -6.01
N SER A 172 -6.85 -60.40 -6.36
CA SER A 172 -8.08 -60.12 -5.64
C SER A 172 -8.21 -58.74 -5.00
N SER A 173 -9.07 -57.97 -5.48
CA SER A 173 -10.55 -57.84 -5.38
C SER A 173 -10.95 -56.97 -4.20
N ARG A 174 -11.82 -56.02 -4.34
CA ARG A 174 -13.20 -55.89 -4.66
C ARG A 174 -13.68 -54.47 -4.49
N THR A 175 -14.45 -53.98 -5.37
CA THR A 175 -15.87 -53.61 -5.44
C THR A 175 -16.16 -52.24 -4.93
N GLY A 176 -16.92 -51.40 -5.53
CA GLY A 176 -17.91 -51.51 -6.61
C GLY A 176 -18.70 -50.24 -6.73
N SER A 177 -19.29 -50.16 -7.89
CA SER A 177 -20.59 -49.66 -8.28
C SER A 177 -20.80 -48.13 -8.28
N SER A 178 -21.02 -47.58 -9.41
CA SER A 178 -22.13 -47.55 -10.40
C SER A 178 -22.94 -46.31 -10.21
N SER A 179 -23.24 -45.50 -11.14
CA SER A 179 -24.03 -45.55 -12.36
C SER A 179 -24.08 -44.12 -12.89
N GLY A 180 -24.15 -43.69 -14.08
CA GLY A 180 -24.73 -44.19 -15.27
C GLY A 180 -25.04 -43.04 -16.21
N SER A 181 -24.69 -43.21 -17.42
CA SER A 181 -25.40 -42.96 -18.70
C SER A 181 -25.58 -41.53 -19.22
N GLY A 182 -25.19 -41.40 -20.47
CA GLY A 182 -25.74 -40.44 -21.44
C GLY A 182 -24.72 -40.05 -22.52
N GLY A 183 -24.54 -40.92 -23.51
CA GLY A 183 -23.70 -40.63 -24.67
C GLY A 183 -24.48 -39.81 -25.71
N PHE A 184 -23.73 -39.07 -26.53
CA PHE A 184 -24.02 -38.86 -27.96
C PHE A 184 -22.73 -38.78 -28.74
N ASP A 185 -22.61 -39.71 -29.68
CA ASP A 185 -21.59 -39.75 -30.73
C ASP A 185 -21.77 -38.59 -31.72
N SER A 186 -20.68 -37.99 -32.16
CA SER A 186 -20.43 -37.67 -33.54
C SER A 186 -18.93 -37.45 -33.78
N ALA A 187 -18.32 -38.43 -34.39
CA ALA A 187 -16.99 -38.36 -34.96
C ALA A 187 -17.05 -37.58 -36.28
N GLU A 188 -16.27 -36.54 -36.42
CA GLU A 188 -15.82 -36.02 -37.71
C GLU A 188 -14.33 -36.26 -37.86
N GLU A 189 -13.97 -37.01 -38.88
CA GLU A 189 -12.62 -37.27 -39.34
C GLU A 189 -11.91 -35.99 -39.72
N VAL A 190 -10.81 -35.62 -39.04
CA VAL A 190 -9.83 -34.69 -39.58
C VAL A 190 -8.61 -35.48 -40.04
N SER A 191 -8.42 -35.44 -41.34
CA SER A 191 -7.36 -36.07 -42.10
C SER A 191 -5.97 -35.72 -41.54
N SER A 192 -5.18 -36.74 -41.33
CA SER A 192 -3.75 -36.71 -41.04
C SER A 192 -2.97 -36.02 -42.17
N LEU A 193 -2.42 -34.81 -41.86
CA LEU A 193 -1.31 -34.29 -42.61
C LEU A 193 -0.02 -34.89 -41.99
N GLY A 194 0.78 -35.52 -42.83
CA GLY A 194 1.93 -36.31 -42.42
C GLY A 194 2.96 -35.50 -41.61
N GLU A 195 3.26 -35.99 -40.40
CA GLU A 195 4.48 -35.68 -39.69
C GLU A 195 5.67 -36.24 -40.43
N GLU A 196 6.43 -35.39 -41.15
CA GLU A 196 7.82 -35.74 -41.45
C GLU A 196 8.61 -35.67 -40.13
N ALA A 197 8.91 -36.82 -39.57
CA ALA A 197 9.79 -36.96 -38.44
C ALA A 197 11.18 -36.38 -38.85
N ALA A 198 11.54 -35.25 -38.22
CA ALA A 198 12.88 -34.69 -38.34
C ALA A 198 13.89 -35.72 -37.85
N GLY A 199 14.90 -36.01 -38.71
CA GLY A 199 15.99 -36.92 -38.39
C GLY A 199 16.78 -36.44 -37.15
N PRO A 200 17.57 -37.35 -36.54
CA PRO A 200 18.41 -36.97 -35.41
C PRO A 200 19.39 -35.85 -35.81
N PRO A 201 19.76 -34.96 -34.88
CA PRO A 201 20.68 -33.85 -35.14
C PRO A 201 21.96 -34.33 -35.78
N GLY A 202 22.49 -33.58 -36.75
CA GLY A 202 23.72 -33.92 -37.45
C GLY A 202 24.95 -34.01 -36.53
N PRO A 203 26.01 -34.72 -36.90
CA PRO A 203 27.20 -34.83 -36.08
C PRO A 203 27.86 -33.46 -35.91
N GLY A 204 27.74 -32.87 -34.70
CA GLY A 204 28.22 -31.53 -34.32
C GLY A 204 27.21 -30.59 -33.72
N GLU A 205 25.91 -30.85 -33.88
CA GLU A 205 24.84 -30.08 -33.19
C GLU A 205 24.58 -30.70 -31.82
N GLY A 206 24.91 -29.96 -30.72
CA GLY A 206 24.63 -30.39 -29.36
C GLY A 206 23.14 -30.57 -29.08
N VAL A 207 22.80 -31.40 -28.10
CA VAL A 207 21.43 -31.60 -27.62
C VAL A 207 20.99 -30.37 -26.83
N VAL A 208 19.76 -29.86 -27.05
CA VAL A 208 19.18 -28.78 -26.25
C VAL A 208 18.90 -29.30 -24.85
N ASP A 209 19.45 -28.64 -23.84
CA ASP A 209 19.36 -28.96 -22.42
C ASP A 209 18.47 -27.99 -21.65
N ALA A 210 18.49 -26.69 -22.00
CA ALA A 210 17.63 -25.70 -21.42
C ALA A 210 17.19 -24.66 -22.47
N VAL A 211 15.98 -24.14 -22.28
CA VAL A 211 15.41 -23.01 -23.04
C VAL A 211 14.66 -22.14 -22.10
N THR A 212 14.87 -20.82 -22.11
CA THR A 212 14.05 -19.89 -21.31
C THR A 212 13.88 -18.56 -22.02
N GLY A 213 12.78 -17.89 -21.73
CA GLY A 213 12.56 -16.49 -22.10
C GLY A 213 13.43 -15.52 -21.30
N VAL A 214 13.40 -14.25 -21.69
CA VAL A 214 14.27 -13.19 -21.17
C VAL A 214 13.45 -12.08 -20.55
N GLN A 215 13.75 -11.72 -19.29
CA GLN A 215 13.25 -10.51 -18.64
C GLN A 215 14.08 -9.30 -19.11
N THR A 216 13.40 -8.20 -19.51
CA THR A 216 14.05 -7.09 -20.22
C THR A 216 14.04 -5.76 -19.48
N ALA A 217 13.44 -5.68 -18.28
CA ALA A 217 13.27 -4.40 -17.56
C ALA A 217 14.61 -3.68 -17.33
N ILE A 218 15.68 -4.40 -16.99
CA ILE A 218 16.98 -3.81 -16.67
C ILE A 218 17.63 -3.16 -17.90
N VAL A 219 17.62 -3.85 -19.05
CA VAL A 219 18.20 -3.29 -20.29
C VAL A 219 17.35 -2.17 -20.86
N LEU A 220 16.03 -2.19 -20.63
CA LEU A 220 15.15 -1.07 -21.00
C LEU A 220 15.48 0.19 -20.19
N ASP A 221 15.75 0.06 -18.89
CA ASP A 221 16.24 1.16 -18.07
C ASP A 221 17.59 1.67 -18.59
N HIS A 222 18.53 0.76 -18.88
CA HIS A 222 19.83 1.13 -19.41
C HIS A 222 19.74 1.94 -20.71
N LEU A 223 18.86 1.54 -21.64
CA LEU A 223 18.76 2.14 -22.98
C LEU A 223 17.94 3.41 -23.02
N TYR A 224 16.93 3.56 -22.14
CA TYR A 224 15.91 4.57 -22.34
C TYR A 224 15.68 5.52 -21.15
N ALA A 225 16.02 5.10 -19.89
CA ALA A 225 15.59 5.83 -18.71
C ALA A 225 16.06 7.29 -18.68
N ASP A 226 17.32 7.56 -19.02
CA ASP A 226 17.88 8.92 -18.96
C ASP A 226 17.24 9.87 -19.98
N ALA A 227 16.94 9.38 -21.18
CA ALA A 227 16.26 10.17 -22.21
C ALA A 227 14.77 10.34 -21.90
N ALA A 228 14.13 9.24 -21.49
CA ALA A 228 12.70 9.23 -21.20
C ALA A 228 12.33 10.05 -19.96
N ARG A 229 13.20 10.13 -18.94
CA ARG A 229 12.99 11.00 -17.77
C ARG A 229 12.81 12.47 -18.09
N ARG A 230 13.23 12.93 -19.26
CA ARG A 230 13.06 14.32 -19.74
C ARG A 230 11.88 14.51 -20.67
N ALA A 231 11.24 13.42 -21.11
CA ALA A 231 10.10 13.49 -22.00
C ALA A 231 8.83 13.99 -21.27
N GLU A 232 8.00 14.76 -21.93
CA GLU A 232 6.63 15.01 -21.48
C GLU A 232 5.80 13.78 -21.85
N LEU A 233 5.18 13.12 -20.85
CA LEU A 233 4.35 11.93 -21.04
C LEU A 233 2.88 12.25 -20.81
N GLY A 234 1.99 11.44 -21.41
CA GLY A 234 0.57 11.71 -21.40
C GLY A 234 0.18 12.84 -22.34
N VAL A 235 -0.77 13.66 -21.92
CA VAL A 235 -1.25 14.82 -22.68
C VAL A 235 -0.61 16.10 -22.16
N SER A 236 0.08 16.83 -23.02
CA SER A 236 0.59 18.16 -22.74
C SER A 236 -0.12 19.22 -23.59
N PHE A 237 -0.19 20.46 -23.08
CA PHE A 237 -0.91 21.54 -23.74
C PHE A 237 0.02 22.70 -24.11
N SER A 238 -0.07 23.15 -25.35
CA SER A 238 0.57 24.38 -25.79
C SER A 238 -0.47 25.26 -26.52
N GLN A 239 -0.70 26.46 -26.01
CA GLN A 239 -1.72 27.39 -26.53
C GLN A 239 -3.12 26.76 -26.66
N GLY A 240 -3.49 25.92 -25.66
CA GLY A 240 -4.78 25.21 -25.61
C GLY A 240 -4.90 24.02 -26.58
N ARG A 241 -3.79 23.58 -27.18
CA ARG A 241 -3.75 22.42 -28.09
C ARG A 241 -3.08 21.25 -27.42
N PRO A 242 -3.71 20.05 -27.33
CA PRO A 242 -3.11 18.88 -26.78
C PRO A 242 -2.08 18.25 -27.73
N SER A 243 -0.98 17.77 -27.17
CA SER A 243 -0.03 16.84 -27.79
C SER A 243 0.02 15.59 -26.95
N PHE A 244 0.31 14.44 -27.55
CA PHE A 244 0.21 13.14 -26.88
C PHE A 244 1.55 12.42 -26.93
N SER A 245 1.94 11.80 -25.85
CA SER A 245 3.19 11.04 -25.76
C SER A 245 3.03 9.82 -24.87
N LEU A 246 3.41 8.64 -25.38
CA LEU A 246 3.37 7.36 -24.70
C LEU A 246 4.77 6.74 -24.69
N TRP A 247 5.29 6.35 -23.54
CA TRP A 247 6.51 5.54 -23.45
C TRP A 247 6.17 4.07 -23.66
N ALA A 248 6.57 3.53 -24.81
CA ALA A 248 6.34 2.16 -25.23
C ALA A 248 7.52 1.64 -26.07
N PRO A 249 8.73 1.47 -25.49
CA PRO A 249 9.96 1.18 -26.22
C PRO A 249 9.92 -0.17 -26.93
N THR A 250 9.14 -1.12 -26.46
CA THR A 250 9.00 -2.47 -27.04
C THR A 250 7.86 -2.58 -28.06
N ALA A 251 7.08 -1.51 -28.25
CA ALA A 251 6.01 -1.50 -29.23
C ALA A 251 6.54 -1.48 -30.68
N LYS A 252 5.84 -2.19 -31.56
CA LYS A 252 6.11 -2.20 -33.01
C LYS A 252 5.44 -1.05 -33.74
N SER A 253 4.24 -0.72 -33.32
CA SER A 253 3.50 0.43 -33.80
C SER A 253 2.56 0.94 -32.72
N VAL A 254 2.33 2.26 -32.72
CA VAL A 254 1.38 2.93 -31.83
C VAL A 254 0.51 3.88 -32.64
N THR A 255 -0.80 3.81 -32.43
CA THR A 255 -1.77 4.69 -33.08
C THR A 255 -2.65 5.33 -32.01
N LEU A 256 -2.81 6.65 -32.07
CA LEU A 256 -3.79 7.37 -31.27
C LEU A 256 -5.16 7.24 -31.93
N LEU A 257 -6.13 6.74 -31.17
CA LEU A 257 -7.55 6.73 -31.53
C LEU A 257 -8.21 7.90 -30.83
N SER A 258 -8.78 8.87 -31.55
CA SER A 258 -9.42 10.03 -30.90
C SER A 258 -10.85 10.23 -31.34
N TRP A 259 -11.68 10.73 -30.43
CA TRP A 259 -13.07 11.14 -30.63
C TRP A 259 -13.21 12.61 -30.21
N PRO A 260 -13.21 13.55 -31.16
CA PRO A 260 -13.37 14.95 -30.85
C PRO A 260 -14.70 15.22 -30.13
N THR A 261 -14.66 16.10 -29.14
CA THR A 261 -15.85 16.58 -28.41
C THR A 261 -16.04 18.06 -28.68
N GLY A 262 -17.23 18.59 -28.40
CA GLY A 262 -17.52 20.03 -28.47
C GLY A 262 -17.18 20.77 -27.17
N ASP A 263 -16.79 20.04 -26.10
CA ASP A 263 -16.46 20.56 -24.77
C ASP A 263 -14.96 20.43 -24.51
N PRO A 264 -14.22 21.55 -24.38
CA PRO A 264 -12.77 21.51 -24.12
C PRO A 264 -12.37 20.93 -22.75
N THR A 265 -13.32 20.81 -21.81
CA THR A 265 -13.08 20.14 -20.53
C THR A 265 -13.31 18.63 -20.61
N GLY A 266 -13.89 18.15 -21.72
CA GLY A 266 -14.26 16.77 -21.91
C GLY A 266 -15.33 16.25 -20.95
N SER A 267 -16.09 17.14 -20.32
CA SER A 267 -17.16 16.82 -19.37
C SER A 267 -18.43 16.36 -20.10
N VAL A 268 -18.27 15.42 -21.00
CA VAL A 268 -19.36 14.86 -21.82
C VAL A 268 -19.27 13.35 -21.84
N PRO A 269 -20.41 12.63 -21.91
CA PRO A 269 -20.43 11.19 -22.05
C PRO A 269 -19.63 10.68 -23.25
N GLN A 270 -19.34 9.39 -23.23
CA GLN A 270 -18.60 8.73 -24.30
C GLN A 270 -19.21 9.02 -25.68
N VAL A 271 -18.40 9.63 -26.57
CA VAL A 271 -18.81 9.98 -27.93
C VAL A 271 -18.96 8.71 -28.79
N ALA A 272 -20.11 8.57 -29.44
CA ALA A 272 -20.37 7.47 -30.36
C ALA A 272 -19.71 7.68 -31.74
N GLY A 273 -19.46 6.59 -32.45
CA GLY A 273 -18.94 6.61 -33.81
C GLY A 273 -17.47 6.16 -33.95
N PRO A 274 -16.93 6.14 -35.17
CA PRO A 274 -15.57 5.69 -35.42
C PRO A 274 -14.55 6.69 -34.89
N ALA A 275 -13.41 6.19 -34.42
CA ALA A 275 -12.27 7.02 -34.04
C ALA A 275 -11.59 7.63 -35.25
N VAL A 276 -11.06 8.83 -35.07
CA VAL A 276 -9.98 9.35 -35.91
C VAL A 276 -8.69 8.63 -35.50
N ARG A 277 -8.01 8.01 -36.47
CA ARG A 277 -6.79 7.23 -36.26
C ARG A 277 -5.58 8.08 -36.69
N THR A 278 -4.67 8.33 -35.76
CA THR A 278 -3.44 9.10 -36.04
C THR A 278 -2.23 8.24 -35.62
N PRO A 279 -1.42 7.78 -36.60
CA PRO A 279 -0.18 7.08 -36.26
C PRO A 279 0.75 7.96 -35.44
N ALA A 280 1.38 7.39 -34.42
CA ALA A 280 2.37 8.09 -33.61
C ALA A 280 3.79 7.92 -34.20
N GLU A 281 4.64 8.91 -33.99
CA GLU A 281 6.05 8.90 -34.40
C GLU A 281 6.92 8.38 -33.24
N ARG A 282 7.77 7.38 -33.50
CA ARG A 282 8.70 6.79 -32.51
C ARG A 282 9.94 7.68 -32.35
N GLY A 283 10.24 8.08 -31.11
CA GLY A 283 11.47 8.76 -30.74
C GLY A 283 12.58 7.81 -30.28
N GLU A 284 13.81 8.30 -30.26
CA GLU A 284 14.98 7.54 -29.76
C GLU A 284 14.91 7.25 -28.25
N ASP A 285 14.12 8.01 -27.48
CA ASP A 285 13.85 7.83 -26.07
C ASP A 285 12.77 6.77 -25.76
N GLY A 286 12.34 6.01 -26.76
CA GLY A 286 11.29 4.99 -26.63
C GLY A 286 9.88 5.53 -26.51
N CYS A 287 9.71 6.87 -26.61
CA CYS A 287 8.39 7.50 -26.61
C CYS A 287 7.80 7.54 -28.02
N TRP A 288 6.47 7.37 -28.08
CA TRP A 288 5.67 7.52 -29.29
C TRP A 288 4.85 8.79 -29.16
N ARG A 289 4.90 9.67 -30.17
CA ARG A 289 4.33 11.03 -30.09
C ARG A 289 3.37 11.34 -31.21
N VAL A 290 2.30 12.08 -30.85
CA VAL A 290 1.38 12.72 -31.79
C VAL A 290 1.42 14.21 -31.49
N PRO A 291 2.23 15.00 -32.26
CA PRO A 291 2.51 16.40 -31.93
C PRO A 291 1.38 17.38 -32.34
N ASN A 292 0.23 16.94 -32.78
CA ASN A 292 -1.00 17.69 -33.10
C ASN A 292 -0.76 19.11 -33.68
N ARG A 293 0.19 19.22 -34.60
CA ARG A 293 0.64 20.52 -35.17
C ARG A 293 -0.49 21.25 -35.88
N ASP A 294 -1.39 20.53 -36.54
CA ASP A 294 -2.49 21.06 -37.34
C ASP A 294 -3.78 21.28 -36.55
N ALA A 295 -3.75 21.13 -35.20
CA ALA A 295 -4.89 21.27 -34.31
C ALA A 295 -6.11 20.40 -34.71
N ALA A 296 -5.86 19.25 -35.33
CA ALA A 296 -6.91 18.32 -35.76
C ALA A 296 -7.62 17.66 -34.59
N ILE A 297 -6.95 17.60 -33.42
CA ILE A 297 -7.48 17.02 -32.19
C ILE A 297 -7.72 18.17 -31.20
N PRO A 298 -8.97 18.54 -30.88
CA PRO A 298 -9.27 19.63 -29.96
C PRO A 298 -9.07 19.17 -28.48
N ALA A 299 -8.89 20.15 -27.59
CA ALA A 299 -8.96 19.91 -26.14
C ALA A 299 -10.30 19.25 -25.78
N GLY A 300 -10.29 18.40 -24.74
CA GLY A 300 -11.46 17.64 -24.30
C GLY A 300 -11.78 16.42 -25.17
N SER A 301 -11.00 16.11 -26.21
CA SER A 301 -11.17 14.90 -26.99
C SER A 301 -10.98 13.67 -26.13
N GLN A 302 -11.83 12.67 -26.33
CA GLN A 302 -11.65 11.32 -25.76
C GLN A 302 -10.65 10.56 -26.62
N TYR A 303 -9.81 9.71 -26.00
CA TYR A 303 -8.83 8.94 -26.77
C TYR A 303 -8.47 7.61 -26.14
N LEU A 304 -7.90 6.72 -26.95
CA LEU A 304 -7.23 5.48 -26.57
C LEU A 304 -5.93 5.36 -27.38
N TRP A 305 -4.99 4.61 -26.82
CA TRP A 305 -3.84 4.12 -27.56
C TRP A 305 -4.13 2.73 -28.12
N GLU A 306 -3.79 2.51 -29.37
CA GLU A 306 -3.69 1.19 -29.99
C GLU A 306 -2.21 0.84 -30.07
N VAL A 307 -1.78 -0.17 -29.31
CA VAL A 307 -0.37 -0.56 -29.18
C VAL A 307 -0.19 -1.96 -29.72
N GLU A 308 0.63 -2.11 -30.78
CA GLU A 308 1.06 -3.41 -31.31
C GLU A 308 2.36 -3.80 -30.61
N VAL A 309 2.34 -4.85 -29.79
CA VAL A 309 3.48 -5.24 -28.95
C VAL A 309 3.54 -6.76 -28.77
N TYR A 310 4.76 -7.32 -28.69
CA TYR A 310 4.93 -8.72 -28.31
C TYR A 310 4.64 -8.93 -26.83
N VAL A 311 3.80 -9.91 -26.52
CA VAL A 311 3.35 -10.23 -25.15
C VAL A 311 3.88 -11.61 -24.76
N PRO A 312 4.83 -11.71 -23.82
CA PRO A 312 5.45 -12.98 -23.43
C PRO A 312 4.44 -14.05 -22.96
N VAL A 313 3.41 -13.65 -22.20
CA VAL A 313 2.40 -14.57 -21.66
C VAL A 313 1.56 -15.23 -22.77
N THR A 314 1.26 -14.50 -23.85
CA THR A 314 0.52 -15.06 -25.00
C THR A 314 1.44 -15.65 -26.08
N GLY A 315 2.73 -15.34 -26.03
CA GLY A 315 3.74 -15.81 -26.99
C GLY A 315 3.62 -15.22 -28.39
N ARG A 316 2.89 -14.12 -28.55
CA ARG A 316 2.60 -13.49 -29.86
C ARG A 316 2.53 -11.97 -29.76
N VAL A 317 2.48 -11.32 -30.90
CA VAL A 317 2.23 -9.89 -31.01
C VAL A 317 0.73 -9.66 -30.86
N GLU A 318 0.34 -8.85 -29.87
CA GLU A 318 -1.04 -8.43 -29.63
C GLU A 318 -1.25 -6.98 -30.08
N THR A 319 -2.47 -6.64 -30.40
CA THR A 319 -2.90 -5.26 -30.66
C THR A 319 -3.81 -4.83 -29.53
N ASN A 320 -3.28 -4.10 -28.57
CA ASN A 320 -3.95 -3.69 -27.37
C ASN A 320 -4.61 -2.32 -27.53
N LEU A 321 -5.91 -2.23 -27.21
CA LEU A 321 -6.58 -0.96 -26.97
C LEU A 321 -6.49 -0.64 -25.49
N VAL A 322 -5.92 0.51 -25.15
CA VAL A 322 -5.62 0.84 -23.76
C VAL A 322 -5.75 2.35 -23.52
N THR A 323 -6.20 2.73 -22.34
CA THR A 323 -6.11 4.08 -21.80
C THR A 323 -4.67 4.49 -21.56
N ASP A 324 -4.43 5.78 -21.47
CA ASP A 324 -3.08 6.30 -21.21
C ASP A 324 -2.66 6.02 -19.76
N PRO A 325 -1.47 5.44 -19.49
CA PRO A 325 -0.91 5.36 -18.13
C PRO A 325 -0.85 6.72 -17.41
N TYR A 326 -0.72 7.80 -18.15
CA TYR A 326 -0.72 9.19 -17.69
C TYR A 326 -2.09 9.88 -17.88
N SER A 327 -3.20 9.12 -17.83
CA SER A 327 -4.53 9.72 -17.87
C SER A 327 -4.73 10.69 -16.72
N VAL A 328 -5.19 11.90 -17.04
CA VAL A 328 -5.51 12.96 -16.07
C VAL A 328 -7.00 13.24 -15.95
N ALA A 329 -7.77 12.68 -16.88
CA ALA A 329 -9.22 12.67 -16.90
C ALA A 329 -9.69 11.46 -17.72
N LEU A 330 -10.85 10.90 -17.36
CA LEU A 330 -11.43 9.69 -17.95
C LEU A 330 -12.90 9.90 -18.26
N THR A 331 -13.42 9.15 -19.22
CA THR A 331 -14.87 8.97 -19.34
C THR A 331 -15.35 7.99 -18.26
N VAL A 332 -16.65 8.00 -17.99
CA VAL A 332 -17.27 7.12 -17.02
C VAL A 332 -16.88 5.64 -17.26
N ASP A 333 -16.71 4.89 -16.16
CA ASP A 333 -16.22 3.50 -16.12
C ASP A 333 -14.83 3.35 -16.79
N SER A 334 -14.04 4.42 -16.81
CA SER A 334 -12.66 4.50 -17.33
C SER A 334 -12.49 3.97 -18.75
N ALA A 335 -13.56 4.09 -19.57
CA ALA A 335 -13.60 3.52 -20.93
C ALA A 335 -12.66 4.22 -21.91
N ARG A 336 -12.34 5.50 -21.71
CA ARG A 336 -11.40 6.29 -22.53
C ARG A 336 -10.71 7.35 -21.69
N SER A 337 -9.48 7.64 -22.01
CA SER A 337 -8.77 8.85 -21.56
C SER A 337 -9.37 10.10 -22.19
N VAL A 338 -9.26 11.23 -21.49
CA VAL A 338 -9.75 12.54 -21.96
C VAL A 338 -8.61 13.54 -21.94
N ALA A 339 -8.41 14.26 -23.06
CA ALA A 339 -7.40 15.29 -23.19
C ALA A 339 -7.89 16.60 -22.53
N ALA A 340 -7.92 16.63 -21.18
CA ALA A 340 -8.35 17.75 -20.37
C ALA A 340 -7.15 18.58 -19.88
N ASP A 341 -7.21 19.90 -20.05
CA ASP A 341 -6.24 20.83 -19.47
C ASP A 341 -6.70 21.21 -18.06
N LEU A 342 -6.09 20.62 -17.02
CA LEU A 342 -6.47 20.91 -15.63
C LEU A 342 -6.10 22.33 -15.16
N SER A 343 -5.36 23.10 -15.97
CA SER A 343 -5.12 24.53 -15.73
C SER A 343 -6.26 25.41 -16.25
N ASP A 344 -7.23 24.84 -16.98
CA ASP A 344 -8.39 25.58 -17.49
C ASP A 344 -9.19 26.22 -16.33
N PRO A 345 -9.42 27.53 -16.34
CA PRO A 345 -10.19 28.22 -15.28
C PRO A 345 -11.60 27.67 -15.06
N ARG A 346 -12.19 27.02 -16.07
CA ARG A 346 -13.51 26.37 -15.93
C ARG A 346 -13.48 25.17 -14.98
N LEU A 347 -12.30 24.55 -14.79
CA LEU A 347 -12.08 23.44 -13.87
C LEU A 347 -11.61 23.93 -12.49
N ALA A 348 -11.51 25.23 -12.24
CA ALA A 348 -11.05 25.84 -11.01
C ALA A 348 -12.22 26.49 -10.23
N PRO A 349 -13.01 25.74 -9.45
CA PRO A 349 -14.14 26.29 -8.72
C PRO A 349 -13.66 27.26 -7.64
N ARG A 350 -14.43 28.37 -7.41
CA ARG A 350 -14.10 29.42 -6.44
C ARG A 350 -13.83 28.89 -5.05
N ARG A 351 -14.58 27.89 -4.60
CA ARG A 351 -14.38 27.29 -3.27
C ARG A 351 -12.97 26.76 -3.09
N TRP A 352 -12.36 26.21 -4.13
CA TRP A 352 -11.00 25.71 -4.11
C TRP A 352 -9.95 26.81 -4.29
N THR A 353 -10.22 27.78 -5.18
CA THR A 353 -9.27 28.88 -5.43
C THR A 353 -9.20 29.87 -4.27
N ASP A 354 -10.31 30.12 -3.59
CA ASP A 354 -10.45 31.14 -2.54
C ASP A 354 -10.08 30.61 -1.14
N ALA A 355 -10.00 29.27 -0.94
CA ALA A 355 -9.63 28.66 0.33
C ALA A 355 -8.11 28.35 0.36
N PRO A 356 -7.31 29.06 1.18
CA PRO A 356 -5.91 28.73 1.37
C PRO A 356 -5.79 27.40 2.12
N ALA A 357 -4.73 26.65 1.85
CA ALA A 357 -4.40 25.47 2.65
C ALA A 357 -4.12 25.88 4.10
N PRO A 358 -4.69 25.20 5.10
CA PRO A 358 -4.40 25.46 6.50
C PRO A 358 -2.92 25.18 6.83
N VAL A 359 -2.36 25.99 7.71
CA VAL A 359 -0.95 25.83 8.15
C VAL A 359 -0.91 25.12 9.49
N VAL A 360 -0.06 24.12 9.60
CA VAL A 360 0.26 23.46 10.88
C VAL A 360 1.65 23.92 11.37
N PRO A 361 1.89 24.04 12.68
CA PRO A 361 3.16 24.56 13.23
C PRO A 361 4.37 23.70 12.83
N ASN A 362 4.23 22.39 12.94
CA ASN A 362 5.19 21.38 12.48
C ASN A 362 4.47 20.04 12.28
N ASP A 363 5.12 19.05 11.63
CA ASP A 363 4.48 17.77 11.34
C ASP A 363 4.14 16.96 12.60
N ALA A 364 4.90 17.09 13.69
CA ALA A 364 4.60 16.44 14.96
C ALA A 364 3.31 16.97 15.61
N SER A 365 2.87 18.19 15.27
CA SER A 365 1.63 18.80 15.78
C SER A 365 0.37 18.21 15.18
N ARG A 366 0.45 17.48 14.08
CA ARG A 366 -0.69 16.97 13.33
C ARG A 366 -1.57 16.07 14.18
N SER A 367 -2.87 16.29 14.04
CA SER A 367 -3.93 15.37 14.47
C SER A 367 -4.67 14.96 13.20
N ILE A 368 -4.54 13.69 12.83
CA ILE A 368 -5.00 13.12 11.55
C ILE A 368 -6.28 12.33 11.79
N TYR A 369 -7.24 12.45 10.89
CA TYR A 369 -8.52 11.75 10.93
C TYR A 369 -8.73 11.00 9.62
N GLU A 370 -8.61 9.68 9.65
CA GLU A 370 -8.78 8.81 8.50
C GLU A 370 -10.25 8.66 8.16
N LEU A 371 -10.61 8.92 6.90
CA LEU A 371 -12.01 9.01 6.48
C LEU A 371 -12.18 8.46 5.06
N HIS A 372 -13.20 7.64 4.85
CA HIS A 372 -13.62 7.19 3.52
C HIS A 372 -14.67 8.14 2.94
N VAL A 373 -14.50 8.55 1.67
CA VAL A 373 -15.40 9.54 1.00
C VAL A 373 -16.85 9.09 1.01
N ARG A 374 -17.11 7.81 0.74
CA ARG A 374 -18.47 7.28 0.72
C ARG A 374 -19.05 7.15 2.12
N ASP A 375 -18.29 6.61 3.10
CA ASP A 375 -18.74 6.47 4.50
C ASP A 375 -19.15 7.81 5.11
N PHE A 376 -18.49 8.89 4.69
CA PHE A 376 -18.77 10.23 5.18
C PHE A 376 -20.25 10.61 5.07
N SER A 377 -20.95 10.12 4.03
CA SER A 377 -22.31 10.62 3.84
C SER A 377 -23.33 9.61 3.31
N ALA A 378 -22.91 8.37 2.99
CA ALA A 378 -23.84 7.35 2.46
C ALA A 378 -25.07 7.15 3.35
N ALA A 379 -24.87 7.14 4.68
CA ALA A 379 -25.93 7.01 5.67
C ALA A 379 -26.45 8.34 6.22
N ASP A 380 -25.85 9.48 5.88
CA ASP A 380 -26.26 10.79 6.42
C ASP A 380 -27.52 11.31 5.74
N THR A 381 -28.68 11.19 6.43
CA THR A 381 -29.98 11.65 5.93
C THR A 381 -30.10 13.17 5.85
N THR A 382 -29.19 13.93 6.43
CA THR A 382 -29.15 15.41 6.31
C THR A 382 -28.52 15.85 4.99
N VAL A 383 -27.87 14.92 4.26
CA VAL A 383 -27.36 15.10 2.90
C VAL A 383 -28.43 14.69 1.90
N PRO A 384 -28.74 15.50 0.87
CA PRO A 384 -29.64 15.09 -0.22
C PRO A 384 -29.20 13.78 -0.87
N ALA A 385 -30.14 12.88 -1.18
CA ALA A 385 -29.84 11.55 -1.70
C ALA A 385 -28.93 11.56 -2.95
N SER A 386 -29.06 12.57 -3.82
CA SER A 386 -28.23 12.75 -5.02
C SER A 386 -26.77 13.08 -4.72
N ARG A 387 -26.43 13.46 -3.47
CA ARG A 387 -25.06 13.84 -3.06
C ARG A 387 -24.46 12.90 -2.00
N ARG A 388 -25.24 11.93 -1.51
CA ARG A 388 -24.71 10.95 -0.54
C ARG A 388 -23.62 10.08 -1.17
N GLY A 389 -22.57 9.81 -0.42
CA GLY A 389 -21.43 9.03 -0.87
C GLY A 389 -20.58 9.73 -1.92
N THR A 390 -20.67 11.05 -2.08
CA THR A 390 -19.93 11.79 -3.12
C THR A 390 -19.12 12.95 -2.56
N TYR A 391 -18.16 13.45 -3.37
CA TYR A 391 -17.36 14.66 -3.09
C TYR A 391 -18.26 15.87 -2.70
N LYS A 392 -19.44 15.99 -3.33
CA LYS A 392 -20.37 17.11 -3.09
C LYS A 392 -20.99 17.10 -1.71
N ALA A 393 -20.96 15.99 -0.98
CA ALA A 393 -21.44 15.95 0.41
C ALA A 393 -20.62 16.87 1.32
N PHE A 394 -19.32 16.97 1.11
CA PHE A 394 -18.42 17.85 1.86
C PHE A 394 -18.70 19.33 1.63
N THR A 395 -19.39 19.69 0.55
CA THR A 395 -19.73 21.08 0.24
C THR A 395 -20.97 21.58 0.99
N LEU A 396 -21.58 20.76 1.86
CA LEU A 396 -22.80 21.06 2.61
C LEU A 396 -22.48 21.35 4.08
N PRO A 397 -22.23 22.62 4.47
CA PRO A 397 -21.76 22.96 5.82
C PRO A 397 -22.78 22.60 6.93
N ASP A 398 -24.06 22.49 6.59
CA ASP A 398 -25.15 22.17 7.53
C ASP A 398 -25.44 20.65 7.60
N SER A 399 -24.74 19.79 6.87
CA SER A 399 -24.86 18.34 7.04
C SER A 399 -24.34 17.90 8.41
N ALA A 400 -24.80 16.74 8.89
CA ALA A 400 -24.36 16.21 10.18
C ALA A 400 -22.85 15.93 10.17
N GLY A 401 -22.35 15.35 9.07
CA GLY A 401 -20.92 15.09 8.88
C GLY A 401 -20.07 16.36 8.90
N MET A 402 -20.40 17.41 8.11
CA MET A 402 -19.61 18.65 8.07
C MET A 402 -19.68 19.43 9.37
N ARG A 403 -20.83 19.45 10.07
CA ARG A 403 -20.90 20.04 11.41
C ARG A 403 -20.01 19.30 12.40
N HIS A 404 -19.91 17.98 12.26
CA HIS A 404 -19.06 17.16 13.11
C HIS A 404 -17.57 17.43 12.82
N LEU A 405 -17.13 17.40 11.56
CA LEU A 405 -15.75 17.75 11.16
C LEU A 405 -15.38 19.17 11.63
N SER A 406 -16.27 20.15 11.46
CA SER A 406 -16.05 21.52 11.94
C SER A 406 -15.90 21.60 13.47
N ARG A 407 -16.56 20.69 14.22
CA ARG A 407 -16.41 20.60 15.67
C ARG A 407 -15.05 20.02 16.05
N LEU A 408 -14.60 18.97 15.35
CA LEU A 408 -13.27 18.37 15.54
C LEU A 408 -12.17 19.38 15.20
N ALA A 409 -12.27 20.10 14.07
CA ALA A 409 -11.32 21.13 13.67
C ALA A 409 -11.20 22.24 14.74
N ARG A 410 -12.32 22.74 15.26
CA ARG A 410 -12.31 23.73 16.35
C ARG A 410 -11.73 23.20 17.67
N ALA A 411 -11.70 21.89 17.85
CA ALA A 411 -11.08 21.26 19.01
C ALA A 411 -9.57 20.99 18.83
N GLY A 412 -9.02 21.09 17.60
CA GLY A 412 -7.61 20.90 17.33
C GLY A 412 -7.28 19.79 16.32
N LEU A 413 -8.31 19.19 15.70
CA LEU A 413 -8.04 18.32 14.53
C LEU A 413 -7.50 19.18 13.40
N SER A 414 -6.38 18.73 12.77
CA SER A 414 -5.69 19.53 11.75
C SER A 414 -5.81 18.94 10.34
N THR A 415 -6.04 17.64 10.21
CA THR A 415 -5.84 16.95 8.94
C THR A 415 -6.88 15.86 8.74
N VAL A 416 -7.47 15.77 7.56
CA VAL A 416 -8.26 14.62 7.09
C VAL A 416 -7.40 13.79 6.14
N HIS A 417 -7.25 12.53 6.42
CA HIS A 417 -6.67 11.53 5.54
C HIS A 417 -7.81 10.79 4.83
N LEU A 418 -7.92 10.93 3.53
CA LEU A 418 -8.93 10.24 2.73
C LEU A 418 -8.39 8.89 2.24
N LEU A 419 -9.15 7.81 2.48
CA LEU A 419 -8.92 6.53 1.82
C LEU A 419 -8.87 6.74 0.30
N PRO A 420 -8.39 5.76 -0.50
CA PRO A 420 -8.12 5.96 -1.92
C PRO A 420 -9.22 6.71 -2.67
N VAL A 421 -8.81 7.72 -3.41
CA VAL A 421 -9.68 8.59 -4.21
C VAL A 421 -9.24 8.69 -5.68
N PHE A 422 -8.20 7.94 -6.06
CA PHE A 422 -7.84 7.74 -7.45
C PHE A 422 -8.86 6.82 -8.14
N ASP A 423 -8.76 6.66 -9.45
CA ASP A 423 -9.64 5.83 -10.27
C ASP A 423 -9.57 4.35 -9.88
N ILE A 424 -10.70 3.78 -9.42
CA ILE A 424 -10.83 2.45 -8.84
C ILE A 424 -11.40 1.47 -9.87
N ALA A 425 -10.74 0.33 -10.08
CA ALA A 425 -11.10 -0.62 -11.12
C ALA A 425 -12.36 -1.45 -10.83
N THR A 426 -12.76 -1.55 -9.57
CA THR A 426 -13.73 -2.56 -9.10
C THR A 426 -15.09 -1.99 -8.70
N ILE A 427 -15.28 -0.66 -8.77
CA ILE A 427 -16.55 -0.01 -8.45
C ILE A 427 -17.19 0.52 -9.75
N PRO A 428 -18.44 0.12 -10.09
CA PRO A 428 -19.18 0.74 -11.18
C PRO A 428 -19.42 2.23 -10.90
N GLU A 429 -18.96 3.12 -11.78
CA GLU A 429 -19.10 4.56 -11.54
C GLU A 429 -20.55 5.07 -11.68
N ARG A 430 -21.36 4.42 -12.53
CA ARG A 430 -22.77 4.79 -12.71
C ARG A 430 -23.62 4.20 -11.60
N ARG A 431 -24.38 5.05 -10.89
CA ARG A 431 -25.31 4.59 -9.83
C ARG A 431 -26.33 3.56 -10.33
N THR A 432 -26.74 3.64 -11.59
CA THR A 432 -27.65 2.65 -12.18
C THR A 432 -27.01 1.29 -12.40
N GLY A 433 -25.68 1.20 -12.40
CA GLY A 433 -24.93 -0.05 -12.45
C GLY A 433 -24.60 -0.65 -11.09
N GLN A 434 -24.81 0.13 -10.01
CA GLN A 434 -24.50 -0.30 -8.65
C GLN A 434 -25.66 -1.09 -8.06
N ALA A 435 -25.38 -2.32 -7.62
CA ALA A 435 -26.36 -3.12 -6.91
C ALA A 435 -26.63 -2.56 -5.52
N VAL A 436 -27.88 -2.66 -5.07
CA VAL A 436 -28.28 -2.23 -3.73
C VAL A 436 -28.75 -3.47 -2.96
N PRO A 437 -28.11 -3.82 -1.83
CA PRO A 437 -28.50 -4.98 -1.05
C PRO A 437 -29.85 -4.75 -0.35
N ASP A 438 -30.71 -5.76 -0.35
CA ASP A 438 -31.93 -5.79 0.46
C ASP A 438 -31.60 -6.38 1.84
N VAL A 439 -31.13 -5.50 2.74
CA VAL A 439 -30.65 -5.91 4.06
C VAL A 439 -31.84 -6.15 4.99
N PRO A 440 -31.96 -7.34 5.62
CA PRO A 440 -33.02 -7.62 6.59
C PRO A 440 -32.76 -6.92 7.92
N VAL A 441 -33.12 -5.63 7.99
CA VAL A 441 -32.85 -4.73 9.13
C VAL A 441 -33.46 -5.16 10.47
N HIS A 442 -34.44 -6.10 10.43
CA HIS A 442 -35.09 -6.65 11.63
C HIS A 442 -34.52 -8.00 12.07
N ALA A 443 -33.52 -8.54 11.36
CA ALA A 443 -32.82 -9.72 11.80
C ALA A 443 -32.04 -9.43 13.10
N GLY A 444 -31.79 -10.45 13.91
CA GLY A 444 -31.15 -10.30 15.22
C GLY A 444 -29.70 -9.78 15.10
N PRO A 445 -29.15 -9.22 16.18
CA PRO A 445 -27.84 -8.59 16.18
C PRO A 445 -26.69 -9.57 15.91
N ALA A 446 -26.91 -10.87 16.03
CA ALA A 446 -25.99 -11.96 15.74
C ALA A 446 -26.50 -12.87 14.59
N SER A 447 -27.40 -12.37 13.73
CA SER A 447 -27.86 -13.11 12.54
C SER A 447 -26.82 -13.08 11.42
N THR A 448 -26.87 -14.11 10.58
CA THR A 448 -26.08 -14.19 9.32
C THR A 448 -26.80 -13.55 8.14
N ASP A 449 -28.06 -13.13 8.30
CA ASP A 449 -28.89 -12.73 7.15
C ASP A 449 -28.43 -11.39 6.55
N GLN A 450 -28.00 -10.45 7.39
CA GLN A 450 -27.51 -9.15 6.95
C GLN A 450 -26.25 -9.31 6.08
N GLN A 451 -25.25 -10.05 6.57
CA GLN A 451 -24.02 -10.28 5.81
C GLN A 451 -24.26 -11.09 4.53
N ALA A 452 -25.24 -12.01 4.54
CA ALA A 452 -25.56 -12.78 3.34
C ALA A 452 -26.13 -11.87 2.23
N ALA A 453 -26.99 -10.91 2.60
CA ALA A 453 -27.52 -9.92 1.66
C ALA A 453 -26.43 -9.00 1.10
N ILE A 454 -25.48 -8.56 1.93
CA ILE A 454 -24.33 -7.74 1.52
C ILE A 454 -23.41 -8.55 0.59
N THR A 455 -22.97 -9.72 1.01
CA THR A 455 -22.04 -10.57 0.24
C THR A 455 -22.59 -10.95 -1.14
N ALA A 456 -23.92 -11.07 -1.26
CA ALA A 456 -24.55 -11.41 -2.54
C ALA A 456 -24.36 -10.34 -3.64
N VAL A 457 -24.04 -9.10 -3.30
CA VAL A 457 -23.89 -7.97 -4.23
C VAL A 457 -22.52 -7.27 -4.13
N ALA A 458 -21.66 -7.69 -3.22
CA ALA A 458 -20.40 -7.02 -2.87
C ALA A 458 -19.47 -6.75 -4.07
N ASP A 459 -19.47 -7.60 -5.11
CA ASP A 459 -18.67 -7.40 -6.34
C ASP A 459 -19.31 -6.39 -7.33
N THR A 460 -20.50 -5.89 -7.04
CA THR A 460 -21.26 -5.04 -7.97
C THR A 460 -21.98 -3.89 -7.29
N ASP A 461 -21.84 -3.74 -5.99
CA ASP A 461 -22.40 -2.61 -5.24
C ASP A 461 -21.52 -1.35 -5.41
N ALA A 462 -21.76 -0.34 -4.60
CA ALA A 462 -21.06 0.94 -4.68
C ALA A 462 -19.91 1.02 -3.69
N TYR A 463 -19.54 -0.05 -3.02
CA TYR A 463 -18.66 -0.01 -1.87
C TYR A 463 -17.48 -0.96 -1.96
N ASN A 464 -16.30 -0.43 -1.84
CA ASN A 464 -15.11 -1.03 -1.23
C ASN A 464 -14.20 0.10 -0.75
N TRP A 465 -13.08 -0.22 -0.07
CA TRP A 465 -12.15 0.81 0.43
C TRP A 465 -11.38 1.55 -0.67
N GLY A 466 -11.36 1.03 -1.90
CA GLY A 466 -10.69 1.67 -3.04
C GLY A 466 -9.26 1.24 -3.30
N TYR A 467 -8.73 0.20 -2.65
CA TYR A 467 -7.36 -0.27 -2.86
C TYR A 467 -7.19 -1.13 -4.13
N ASP A 468 -7.89 -0.75 -5.21
CA ASP A 468 -7.84 -1.41 -6.52
C ASP A 468 -7.48 -0.40 -7.62
N PRO A 469 -6.24 0.12 -7.66
CA PRO A 469 -5.87 1.22 -8.56
C PRO A 469 -5.97 0.81 -10.03
N PHE A 470 -6.61 1.69 -10.83
CA PHE A 470 -6.71 1.59 -12.28
C PHE A 470 -5.91 2.71 -12.96
N HIS A 471 -6.15 3.97 -12.58
CA HIS A 471 -5.36 5.13 -13.03
C HIS A 471 -5.01 6.02 -11.84
N TRP A 472 -3.73 6.33 -11.68
CA TRP A 472 -3.22 6.97 -10.46
C TRP A 472 -3.41 8.48 -10.38
N MET A 473 -3.74 9.19 -11.51
CA MET A 473 -3.79 10.65 -11.58
C MET A 473 -5.20 11.23 -11.72
N VAL A 474 -6.23 10.40 -11.68
CA VAL A 474 -7.62 10.80 -11.92
C VAL A 474 -8.46 10.56 -10.67
N PRO A 475 -9.29 11.52 -10.23
CA PRO A 475 -10.25 11.29 -9.14
C PRO A 475 -11.26 10.20 -9.48
N GLU A 476 -11.63 9.38 -8.50
CA GLU A 476 -12.62 8.31 -8.63
C GLU A 476 -13.98 8.83 -9.12
N GLY A 477 -14.55 8.17 -10.13
CA GLY A 477 -15.79 8.57 -10.77
C GLY A 477 -17.03 8.20 -9.98
N SER A 478 -17.03 7.09 -9.21
CA SER A 478 -18.16 6.69 -8.37
C SER A 478 -18.45 7.67 -7.23
N TYR A 479 -17.45 8.47 -6.84
CA TYR A 479 -17.60 9.54 -5.85
C TYR A 479 -18.06 10.88 -6.46
N ALA A 480 -18.16 10.99 -7.78
CA ALA A 480 -18.81 12.13 -8.42
C ALA A 480 -20.35 11.99 -8.40
N THR A 481 -21.06 13.11 -8.50
CA THR A 481 -22.52 13.07 -8.63
C THR A 481 -22.94 12.59 -10.03
N ASP A 482 -24.15 12.04 -10.14
CA ASP A 482 -24.67 11.56 -11.45
C ASP A 482 -24.59 12.65 -12.52
N GLY A 483 -24.02 12.30 -13.66
CA GLY A 483 -23.79 13.19 -14.79
C GLY A 483 -22.51 14.06 -14.69
N HIS A 484 -21.71 13.86 -13.65
CA HIS A 484 -20.40 14.53 -13.46
C HIS A 484 -19.21 13.56 -13.39
N GLN A 485 -19.41 12.30 -13.80
CA GLN A 485 -18.35 11.30 -13.82
C GLN A 485 -17.37 11.48 -14.98
N ASP A 486 -17.78 12.14 -16.06
CA ASP A 486 -16.97 12.28 -17.28
C ASP A 486 -16.00 13.48 -17.23
N GLY A 487 -14.76 13.25 -17.68
CA GLY A 487 -13.78 14.29 -17.97
C GLY A 487 -13.47 15.19 -16.77
N GLY A 488 -13.40 16.50 -17.03
CA GLY A 488 -13.09 17.49 -16.00
C GLY A 488 -14.19 17.71 -14.96
N ALA A 489 -15.39 17.19 -15.15
CA ALA A 489 -16.50 17.40 -14.21
C ALA A 489 -16.20 16.78 -12.83
N ARG A 490 -15.65 15.53 -12.79
CA ARG A 490 -15.23 14.90 -11.54
C ARG A 490 -14.10 15.67 -10.84
N THR A 491 -13.18 16.24 -11.62
CA THR A 491 -12.11 17.11 -11.10
C THR A 491 -12.66 18.34 -10.37
N VAL A 492 -13.69 18.99 -10.92
CA VAL A 492 -14.34 20.15 -10.28
C VAL A 492 -14.93 19.75 -8.93
N GLU A 493 -15.66 18.63 -8.85
CA GLU A 493 -16.27 18.19 -7.59
C GLU A 493 -15.24 17.80 -6.53
N PHE A 494 -14.15 17.13 -6.93
CA PHE A 494 -13.03 16.82 -6.05
C PHE A 494 -12.37 18.10 -5.51
N ARG A 495 -12.07 19.07 -6.39
CA ARG A 495 -11.51 20.38 -5.99
C ARG A 495 -12.44 21.13 -5.03
N GLU A 496 -13.76 21.07 -5.24
CA GLU A 496 -14.72 21.66 -4.32
C GLU A 496 -14.72 20.99 -2.93
N MET A 497 -14.51 19.67 -2.86
CA MET A 497 -14.33 18.95 -1.60
C MET A 497 -13.07 19.42 -0.87
N VAL A 498 -11.91 19.46 -1.53
CA VAL A 498 -10.66 19.94 -0.94
C VAL A 498 -10.84 21.38 -0.41
N GLY A 499 -11.40 22.29 -1.23
CA GLY A 499 -11.65 23.66 -0.79
C GLY A 499 -12.64 23.76 0.36
N ALA A 500 -13.61 22.84 0.48
CA ALA A 500 -14.55 22.81 1.60
C ALA A 500 -13.87 22.36 2.91
N LEU A 501 -12.94 21.41 2.84
CA LEU A 501 -12.14 20.96 3.99
C LEU A 501 -11.15 22.06 4.43
N HIS A 502 -10.44 22.70 3.50
CA HIS A 502 -9.58 23.85 3.80
C HIS A 502 -10.36 24.98 4.47
N ALA A 503 -11.57 25.28 3.99
CA ALA A 503 -12.41 26.36 4.55
C ALA A 503 -12.82 26.13 6.00
N VAL A 504 -12.83 24.90 6.49
CA VAL A 504 -13.08 24.57 7.92
C VAL A 504 -11.80 24.38 8.73
N GLY A 505 -10.63 24.62 8.12
CA GLY A 505 -9.33 24.55 8.78
C GLY A 505 -8.68 23.17 8.78
N LEU A 506 -9.09 22.27 7.88
CA LEU A 506 -8.54 20.90 7.76
C LEU A 506 -7.69 20.75 6.51
N GLN A 507 -6.46 20.30 6.69
CA GLN A 507 -5.60 19.82 5.60
C GLN A 507 -6.14 18.50 5.03
N VAL A 508 -5.74 18.17 3.79
CA VAL A 508 -6.16 16.96 3.09
C VAL A 508 -4.93 16.12 2.75
N VAL A 509 -4.88 14.91 3.27
CA VAL A 509 -3.90 13.87 2.91
C VAL A 509 -4.61 12.83 2.05
N LEU A 510 -3.98 12.39 0.98
CA LEU A 510 -4.49 11.31 0.13
C LEU A 510 -3.76 10.00 0.40
N ASP A 511 -4.53 8.93 0.46
CA ASP A 511 -4.02 7.56 0.44
C ASP A 511 -3.66 7.16 -1.00
N GLN A 512 -2.44 6.68 -1.19
CA GLN A 512 -1.90 6.34 -2.49
C GLN A 512 -1.42 4.89 -2.53
N VAL A 513 -1.89 4.14 -3.52
CA VAL A 513 -1.54 2.74 -3.73
C VAL A 513 -0.67 2.61 -4.97
N TYR A 514 0.64 2.57 -4.77
CA TYR A 514 1.61 2.37 -5.85
C TYR A 514 2.31 1.01 -5.79
N ASN A 515 2.07 0.23 -4.74
CA ASN A 515 2.67 -1.08 -4.53
C ASN A 515 2.07 -2.16 -5.44
N HIS A 516 0.87 -1.95 -5.98
CA HIS A 516 0.21 -2.85 -6.93
C HIS A 516 -0.74 -2.11 -7.87
N THR A 517 -1.22 -2.81 -8.89
CA THR A 517 -2.39 -2.44 -9.70
C THR A 517 -3.45 -3.53 -9.60
N SER A 518 -4.70 -3.18 -9.86
CA SER A 518 -5.82 -4.12 -9.81
C SER A 518 -5.62 -5.34 -10.72
N ALA A 519 -4.89 -5.19 -11.82
CA ALA A 519 -4.65 -6.25 -12.78
C ALA A 519 -3.37 -6.03 -13.58
N SER A 520 -2.83 -7.13 -14.17
CA SER A 520 -1.67 -7.15 -15.06
C SER A 520 -1.94 -7.98 -16.31
N GLY A 521 -0.95 -8.09 -17.18
CA GLY A 521 -1.03 -8.86 -18.43
C GLY A 521 -2.11 -8.35 -19.37
N GLN A 522 -2.93 -9.27 -19.90
CA GLN A 522 -4.00 -8.96 -20.85
C GLN A 522 -5.39 -8.86 -20.21
N ALA A 523 -5.47 -8.77 -18.90
CA ALA A 523 -6.74 -8.59 -18.20
C ALA A 523 -7.47 -7.30 -18.65
N PRO A 524 -8.81 -7.24 -18.59
CA PRO A 524 -9.56 -6.05 -19.03
C PRO A 524 -9.11 -4.75 -18.40
N THR A 525 -8.89 -4.75 -17.09
CA THR A 525 -8.46 -3.61 -16.28
C THR A 525 -6.92 -3.43 -16.18
N SER A 526 -6.13 -4.17 -16.99
CA SER A 526 -4.69 -3.93 -17.12
C SER A 526 -4.43 -2.74 -18.03
N VAL A 527 -3.55 -1.84 -17.62
CA VAL A 527 -3.08 -0.69 -18.42
C VAL A 527 -1.60 -0.87 -18.77
N LEU A 528 -0.76 -0.97 -17.75
CA LEU A 528 0.69 -0.89 -17.86
C LEU A 528 1.30 -2.02 -18.69
N ASP A 529 0.88 -3.27 -18.44
CA ASP A 529 1.36 -4.44 -19.17
C ASP A 529 0.83 -4.54 -20.62
N LYS A 530 -0.26 -3.83 -20.94
CA LYS A 530 -0.72 -3.71 -22.34
C LYS A 530 0.14 -2.75 -23.16
N VAL A 531 0.90 -1.87 -22.49
CA VAL A 531 1.80 -0.90 -23.12
C VAL A 531 3.24 -1.43 -23.17
N VAL A 532 3.79 -1.85 -22.02
CA VAL A 532 5.16 -2.41 -21.92
C VAL A 532 5.13 -3.69 -21.10
N PRO A 533 4.80 -4.82 -21.73
CA PRO A 533 4.66 -6.11 -21.05
C PRO A 533 5.90 -6.50 -20.25
N GLY A 534 5.70 -6.85 -18.96
CA GLY A 534 6.76 -7.34 -18.06
C GLY A 534 7.75 -6.27 -17.57
N TYR A 535 7.41 -4.99 -17.66
CA TYR A 535 8.26 -3.90 -17.19
C TYR A 535 7.77 -3.25 -15.89
N TYR A 536 6.50 -2.86 -15.85
CA TYR A 536 5.95 -2.10 -14.71
C TYR A 536 5.59 -2.96 -13.50
N HIS A 537 5.36 -4.26 -13.74
CA HIS A 537 5.06 -5.22 -12.67
C HIS A 537 6.30 -6.00 -12.27
N ARG A 538 6.41 -6.29 -10.97
CA ARG A 538 7.52 -7.06 -10.42
C ARG A 538 7.36 -8.53 -10.78
N LEU A 539 8.38 -9.07 -11.44
CA LEU A 539 8.42 -10.47 -11.81
C LEU A 539 9.30 -11.26 -10.83
N ASP A 540 8.89 -12.48 -10.55
CA ASP A 540 9.71 -13.43 -9.82
C ASP A 540 10.84 -14.02 -10.71
N ALA A 541 11.66 -14.91 -10.15
CA ALA A 541 12.78 -15.53 -10.86
C ALA A 541 12.38 -16.42 -12.06
N VAL A 542 11.07 -16.71 -12.21
CA VAL A 542 10.53 -17.48 -13.34
C VAL A 542 9.67 -16.63 -14.28
N GLY A 543 9.59 -15.32 -14.04
CA GLY A 543 8.90 -14.37 -14.90
C GLY A 543 7.39 -14.23 -14.64
N LYS A 544 6.89 -14.68 -13.48
CA LYS A 544 5.51 -14.46 -13.08
C LYS A 544 5.41 -13.17 -12.28
N VAL A 545 4.33 -12.44 -12.47
CA VAL A 545 4.02 -11.26 -11.65
C VAL A 545 3.83 -11.69 -10.20
N THR A 546 4.55 -11.04 -9.28
CA THR A 546 4.42 -11.28 -7.84
C THR A 546 3.12 -10.68 -7.31
N THR A 547 2.54 -11.31 -6.28
CA THR A 547 1.23 -10.94 -5.71
C THR A 547 1.24 -11.02 -4.19
N SER A 548 2.35 -10.69 -3.55
CA SER A 548 2.49 -10.77 -2.09
C SER A 548 1.65 -9.72 -1.35
N THR A 549 1.21 -8.67 -2.03
CA THR A 549 0.25 -7.68 -1.53
C THR A 549 -1.17 -8.29 -1.57
N CYS A 550 -2.00 -7.88 -2.47
CA CYS A 550 -3.27 -8.55 -2.79
C CYS A 550 -3.34 -8.90 -4.28
N CYS A 551 -2.63 -8.16 -5.09
CA CYS A 551 -2.86 -8.05 -6.53
C CYS A 551 -1.52 -8.02 -7.29
N ALA A 552 -1.45 -7.45 -8.49
CA ALA A 552 -0.25 -7.42 -9.31
C ALA A 552 0.77 -6.39 -8.80
N ASN A 553 1.82 -6.84 -8.12
CA ASN A 553 2.84 -5.96 -7.53
C ASN A 553 3.58 -5.16 -8.60
N THR A 554 3.77 -3.87 -8.34
CA THR A 554 4.53 -2.98 -9.21
C THR A 554 6.02 -3.02 -8.91
N ALA A 555 6.84 -2.81 -9.92
CA ALA A 555 8.29 -2.75 -9.85
C ALA A 555 8.75 -1.29 -9.82
N THR A 556 8.47 -0.56 -8.75
CA THR A 556 8.89 0.85 -8.63
C THR A 556 10.41 1.03 -8.47
N GLU A 557 11.16 -0.04 -8.43
CA GLU A 557 12.61 -0.07 -8.60
C GLU A 557 13.04 0.08 -10.06
N ASN A 558 12.13 -0.03 -11.04
CA ASN A 558 12.39 0.26 -12.45
C ASN A 558 12.14 1.75 -12.73
N ALA A 559 13.03 2.38 -13.49
CA ALA A 559 13.12 3.82 -13.62
C ALA A 559 11.83 4.52 -14.09
N MET A 560 11.11 3.95 -15.04
CA MET A 560 9.87 4.56 -15.56
C MET A 560 8.65 4.24 -14.70
N ALA A 561 8.69 3.15 -13.91
CA ALA A 561 7.66 2.87 -12.90
C ALA A 561 7.80 3.84 -11.71
N GLU A 562 9.04 4.06 -11.22
CA GLU A 562 9.34 5.11 -10.23
C GLU A 562 8.88 6.48 -10.74
N ARG A 563 9.24 6.81 -11.98
CA ARG A 563 8.84 8.10 -12.57
C ARG A 563 7.33 8.28 -12.58
N LEU A 564 6.56 7.29 -13.01
CA LEU A 564 5.10 7.36 -13.04
C LEU A 564 4.53 7.60 -11.63
N MET A 565 5.08 6.93 -10.62
CA MET A 565 4.73 7.14 -9.21
C MET A 565 5.02 8.59 -8.77
N VAL A 566 6.24 9.09 -9.01
CA VAL A 566 6.65 10.44 -8.62
C VAL A 566 5.82 11.50 -9.35
N ASP A 567 5.65 11.35 -10.68
CA ASP A 567 4.85 12.28 -11.49
C ASP A 567 3.39 12.33 -11.01
N SER A 568 2.82 11.18 -10.61
CA SER A 568 1.47 11.10 -10.05
C SER A 568 1.35 11.88 -8.73
N VAL A 569 2.29 11.73 -7.81
CA VAL A 569 2.27 12.47 -6.54
C VAL A 569 2.41 13.98 -6.77
N LEU A 570 3.34 14.39 -7.65
CA LEU A 570 3.49 15.80 -8.06
C LEU A 570 2.22 16.35 -8.72
N TRP A 571 1.53 15.50 -9.50
CA TRP A 571 0.27 15.85 -10.15
C TRP A 571 -0.83 16.19 -9.14
N TRP A 572 -1.04 15.32 -8.13
CA TRP A 572 -2.00 15.56 -7.07
C TRP A 572 -1.67 16.82 -6.26
N ALA A 573 -0.40 17.03 -5.91
CA ALA A 573 0.03 18.21 -5.18
C ALA A 573 -0.30 19.50 -5.95
N ARG A 574 0.10 19.58 -7.23
CA ARG A 574 -0.08 20.80 -8.06
C ARG A 574 -1.52 21.07 -8.43
N HIS A 575 -2.22 20.03 -8.92
CA HIS A 575 -3.52 20.22 -9.55
C HIS A 575 -4.71 20.14 -8.60
N TYR A 576 -4.51 19.55 -7.41
CA TYR A 576 -5.58 19.42 -6.42
C TYR A 576 -5.28 20.12 -5.10
N ARG A 577 -4.03 20.60 -4.89
CA ARG A 577 -3.57 21.34 -3.70
C ARG A 577 -3.83 20.56 -2.41
N VAL A 578 -3.50 19.29 -2.41
CA VAL A 578 -3.54 18.44 -1.21
C VAL A 578 -2.30 18.67 -0.37
N ASP A 579 -2.36 18.35 0.93
CA ASP A 579 -1.39 18.75 1.94
C ASP A 579 -0.49 17.61 2.40
N GLY A 580 -0.60 16.43 1.79
CA GLY A 580 0.26 15.30 2.09
C GLY A 580 -0.23 14.00 1.47
N PHE A 581 0.54 12.94 1.71
CA PHE A 581 0.27 11.62 1.14
C PHE A 581 0.59 10.51 2.17
N ARG A 582 -0.30 9.53 2.24
CA ARG A 582 -0.05 8.24 2.88
C ARG A 582 0.20 7.21 1.78
N PHE A 583 1.22 6.37 1.96
CA PHE A 583 1.55 5.32 1.01
C PHE A 583 1.16 3.96 1.58
N ASP A 584 0.23 3.31 0.89
CA ASP A 584 -0.15 1.94 1.15
C ASP A 584 1.06 1.03 0.95
N LEU A 585 1.28 0.09 1.89
CA LEU A 585 2.38 -0.88 1.86
C LEU A 585 3.71 -0.25 1.40
N MET A 586 4.07 0.91 1.94
CA MET A 586 5.24 1.71 1.55
C MET A 586 6.55 0.91 1.56
N GLY A 587 6.64 -0.13 2.41
CA GLY A 587 7.77 -1.05 2.46
C GLY A 587 8.00 -1.87 1.19
N HIS A 588 7.06 -1.88 0.23
CA HIS A 588 7.22 -2.46 -1.10
C HIS A 588 7.96 -1.58 -2.09
N HIS A 589 8.24 -0.32 -1.72
CA HIS A 589 9.07 0.61 -2.49
C HIS A 589 10.48 0.67 -1.90
N SER A 590 11.44 1.08 -2.75
CA SER A 590 12.79 1.32 -2.27
C SER A 590 12.86 2.61 -1.43
N ARG A 591 13.76 2.62 -0.43
CA ARG A 591 14.08 3.83 0.32
C ARG A 591 14.46 4.98 -0.62
N ASP A 592 15.27 4.69 -1.61
CA ASP A 592 15.77 5.69 -2.55
C ASP A 592 14.65 6.28 -3.42
N THR A 593 13.67 5.47 -3.83
CA THR A 593 12.46 5.96 -4.53
C THR A 593 11.71 6.97 -3.65
N MET A 594 11.50 6.67 -2.38
CA MET A 594 10.79 7.57 -1.46
C MET A 594 11.58 8.85 -1.17
N VAL A 595 12.92 8.76 -1.06
CA VAL A 595 13.79 9.94 -0.91
C VAL A 595 13.75 10.82 -2.16
N ARG A 596 13.86 10.24 -3.37
CA ARG A 596 13.74 11.01 -4.63
C ARG A 596 12.37 11.66 -4.79
N LEU A 597 11.31 10.98 -4.35
CA LEU A 597 9.96 11.55 -4.32
C LEU A 597 9.90 12.76 -3.36
N ARG A 598 10.46 12.65 -2.14
CA ARG A 598 10.53 13.77 -1.20
C ARG A 598 11.30 14.94 -1.80
N GLU A 599 12.46 14.69 -2.40
CA GLU A 599 13.26 15.71 -3.08
C GLU A 599 12.53 16.37 -4.27
N ALA A 600 11.70 15.60 -4.98
CA ALA A 600 10.90 16.12 -6.08
C ALA A 600 9.80 17.06 -5.58
N LEU A 601 9.13 16.70 -4.49
CA LEU A 601 8.15 17.56 -3.83
C LEU A 601 8.81 18.82 -3.24
N ASP A 602 9.97 18.72 -2.60
CA ASP A 602 10.69 19.87 -1.99
C ASP A 602 11.03 20.99 -2.97
N ARG A 603 11.03 20.67 -4.27
CA ARG A 603 11.25 21.65 -5.34
C ARG A 603 10.00 22.44 -5.71
N LEU A 604 8.81 22.04 -5.27
CA LEU A 604 7.57 22.78 -5.52
C LEU A 604 7.54 24.04 -4.66
N THR A 605 7.11 25.14 -5.27
CA THR A 605 6.99 26.44 -4.59
C THR A 605 5.59 27.03 -4.72
N LEU A 606 5.18 27.81 -3.72
CA LEU A 606 3.92 28.55 -3.79
C LEU A 606 3.83 29.48 -5.02
N ALA A 607 4.97 30.04 -5.44
CA ALA A 607 5.03 31.00 -6.53
C ALA A 607 4.81 30.37 -7.91
N ASP A 608 5.41 29.20 -8.13
CA ASP A 608 5.41 28.54 -9.44
C ASP A 608 4.35 27.45 -9.55
N ASP A 609 4.10 26.72 -8.43
CA ASP A 609 3.27 25.52 -8.40
C ASP A 609 1.95 25.71 -7.63
N GLY A 610 1.83 26.82 -6.89
CA GLY A 610 0.66 27.10 -6.05
C GLY A 610 0.59 26.23 -4.78
N VAL A 611 1.67 25.50 -4.44
CA VAL A 611 1.82 24.64 -3.27
C VAL A 611 3.25 24.72 -2.74
N ASP A 612 3.42 24.74 -1.41
CA ASP A 612 4.73 24.59 -0.77
C ASP A 612 5.02 23.10 -0.57
N GLY A 613 5.88 22.55 -1.41
CA GLY A 613 6.19 21.13 -1.38
C GLY A 613 6.85 20.65 -0.09
N ARG A 614 7.59 21.53 0.62
CA ARG A 614 8.23 21.22 1.91
C ARG A 614 7.24 21.09 3.06
N ALA A 615 6.07 21.72 2.94
CA ALA A 615 5.00 21.63 3.92
C ALA A 615 4.14 20.36 3.76
N LEU A 616 4.32 19.59 2.69
CA LEU A 616 3.57 18.35 2.44
C LEU A 616 4.10 17.23 3.33
N TYR A 617 3.24 16.66 4.16
CA TYR A 617 3.61 15.55 5.03
C TYR A 617 3.49 14.20 4.29
N LEU A 618 4.52 13.37 4.42
CA LEU A 618 4.58 12.03 3.85
C LEU A 618 4.67 10.98 4.96
N TYR A 619 3.85 9.97 4.87
CA TYR A 619 3.93 8.81 5.77
C TYR A 619 3.31 7.58 5.11
N GLY A 620 3.49 6.40 5.69
CA GLY A 620 2.92 5.19 5.14
C GLY A 620 3.19 3.95 5.97
N GLU A 621 2.86 2.81 5.40
CA GLU A 621 3.05 1.50 6.01
C GLU A 621 4.44 0.95 5.71
N GLY A 622 5.32 1.10 6.67
CA GLY A 622 6.71 0.66 6.58
C GLY A 622 6.91 -0.81 6.96
N TRP A 623 6.06 -1.72 6.48
CA TRP A 623 6.15 -3.15 6.79
C TRP A 623 7.17 -3.87 5.90
N SER A 624 7.90 -4.84 6.49
CA SER A 624 8.84 -5.71 5.76
C SER A 624 8.22 -7.10 5.59
N PHE A 625 7.69 -7.39 4.39
CA PHE A 625 7.10 -8.69 4.04
C PHE A 625 7.12 -8.92 2.52
N GLY A 626 6.67 -10.11 2.10
CA GLY A 626 6.61 -10.48 0.69
C GLY A 626 7.99 -10.72 0.07
N GLU A 627 8.09 -10.58 -1.24
CA GLU A 627 9.32 -10.83 -2.01
C GLU A 627 10.43 -9.79 -1.77
N VAL A 628 10.08 -8.64 -1.22
CA VAL A 628 11.02 -7.56 -0.87
C VAL A 628 11.53 -7.65 0.57
N ALA A 629 10.97 -8.56 1.37
CA ALA A 629 11.28 -8.68 2.80
C ALA A 629 12.78 -8.77 3.06
N SER A 630 13.21 -8.15 4.16
CA SER A 630 14.63 -8.14 4.59
C SER A 630 15.59 -7.58 3.54
N ASN A 631 15.13 -6.63 2.74
CA ASN A 631 15.89 -5.99 1.66
C ASN A 631 16.33 -6.96 0.54
N ALA A 632 15.53 -7.96 0.23
CA ALA A 632 15.88 -8.99 -0.75
C ALA A 632 16.15 -8.43 -2.17
N LEU A 633 15.50 -7.31 -2.54
CA LEU A 633 15.66 -6.70 -3.86
C LEU A 633 16.32 -5.31 -3.81
N PHE A 634 16.12 -4.58 -2.72
CA PHE A 634 16.62 -3.23 -2.49
C PHE A 634 16.47 -2.87 -1.00
N THR A 635 17.07 -1.77 -0.55
CA THR A 635 16.78 -1.23 0.78
C THR A 635 15.35 -0.73 0.81
N GLN A 636 14.50 -1.36 1.63
CA GLN A 636 13.07 -1.06 1.71
C GLN A 636 12.79 0.30 2.38
N ALA A 637 11.70 0.97 1.97
CA ALA A 637 11.14 2.11 2.67
C ALA A 637 10.34 1.65 3.91
N SER A 638 11.03 1.05 4.87
CA SER A 638 10.44 0.43 6.06
C SER A 638 10.86 1.14 7.35
N GLN A 639 10.19 0.77 8.44
CA GLN A 639 10.47 1.27 9.79
C GLN A 639 11.96 1.13 10.13
N GLY A 640 12.59 2.22 10.57
CA GLY A 640 14.02 2.27 10.92
C GLY A 640 14.97 2.42 9.73
N GLN A 641 14.50 2.30 8.50
CA GLN A 641 15.30 2.54 7.28
C GLN A 641 15.02 3.93 6.66
N LEU A 642 13.92 4.56 7.05
CA LEU A 642 13.57 5.94 6.65
C LEU A 642 13.98 6.99 7.67
N ASP A 643 14.74 6.63 8.70
CA ASP A 643 15.20 7.57 9.74
C ASP A 643 16.02 8.72 9.13
N GLY A 644 15.72 9.94 9.57
CA GLY A 644 16.34 11.17 9.07
C GLY A 644 15.79 11.68 7.73
N THR A 645 14.76 11.05 7.17
CA THR A 645 14.14 11.51 5.92
C THR A 645 12.92 12.42 6.13
N GLY A 646 12.40 12.50 7.36
CA GLY A 646 11.13 13.17 7.68
C GLY A 646 9.88 12.41 7.21
N ILE A 647 10.02 11.22 6.63
CA ILE A 647 8.88 10.39 6.19
C ILE A 647 8.42 9.51 7.36
N GLY A 648 7.15 9.63 7.72
CA GLY A 648 6.55 8.91 8.84
C GLY A 648 6.19 7.46 8.51
N THR A 649 6.20 6.60 9.54
CA THR A 649 5.67 5.23 9.46
C THR A 649 4.74 4.95 10.63
N PHE A 650 3.71 4.13 10.42
CA PHE A 650 2.78 3.75 11.46
C PHE A 650 3.47 2.99 12.61
N ASN A 651 3.16 3.35 13.86
CA ASN A 651 3.77 2.78 15.07
C ASN A 651 2.94 1.63 15.63
N ASP A 652 3.14 0.43 15.11
CA ASP A 652 2.50 -0.80 15.59
C ASP A 652 2.95 -1.19 17.01
N ARG A 653 4.14 -0.73 17.47
CA ARG A 653 4.64 -1.01 18.82
C ARG A 653 3.73 -0.41 19.88
N LEU A 654 3.35 0.86 19.71
CA LEU A 654 2.42 1.55 20.60
C LEU A 654 1.03 0.93 20.52
N ARG A 655 0.51 0.69 19.30
CA ARG A 655 -0.79 0.03 19.08
C ARG A 655 -0.88 -1.29 19.85
N ASP A 656 0.07 -2.20 19.62
CA ASP A 656 0.07 -3.54 20.21
C ASP A 656 0.33 -3.51 21.73
N ALA A 657 1.08 -2.53 22.23
CA ALA A 657 1.28 -2.33 23.66
C ALA A 657 -0.01 -1.89 24.36
N VAL A 658 -0.78 -1.00 23.73
CA VAL A 658 -2.05 -0.48 24.26
C VAL A 658 -3.14 -1.57 24.19
N HIS A 659 -3.33 -2.16 23.02
CA HIS A 659 -4.36 -3.19 22.83
C HIS A 659 -4.04 -4.51 23.53
N GLY A 660 -2.79 -4.96 23.46
CA GLY A 660 -2.36 -6.31 23.75
C GLY A 660 -2.51 -7.25 22.55
N GLY A 661 -1.60 -8.20 22.43
CA GLY A 661 -1.58 -9.15 21.32
C GLY A 661 -1.18 -8.53 19.98
N SER A 662 -1.69 -9.11 18.91
CA SER A 662 -1.46 -8.74 17.51
C SER A 662 -2.80 -8.78 16.77
N PRO A 663 -2.95 -8.01 15.66
CA PRO A 663 -4.13 -8.12 14.77
C PRO A 663 -4.35 -9.53 14.20
N PHE A 664 -3.27 -10.33 14.14
CA PHE A 664 -3.30 -11.70 13.62
C PHE A 664 -3.67 -12.77 14.66
N ASP A 665 -3.94 -12.39 15.91
CA ASP A 665 -4.32 -13.33 16.96
C ASP A 665 -5.64 -14.05 16.60
N VAL A 666 -5.66 -15.36 16.79
CA VAL A 666 -6.87 -16.18 16.56
C VAL A 666 -7.98 -15.80 17.53
N ASP A 667 -7.63 -15.61 18.81
CA ASP A 667 -8.56 -15.16 19.85
C ASP A 667 -8.05 -13.89 20.52
N HIS A 668 -8.62 -12.76 20.19
CA HIS A 668 -8.26 -11.46 20.77
C HIS A 668 -8.47 -11.37 22.29
N ARG A 669 -9.31 -12.25 22.88
CA ARG A 669 -9.55 -12.27 24.32
C ARG A 669 -8.33 -12.75 25.10
N ALA A 670 -7.50 -13.59 24.50
CA ALA A 670 -6.36 -14.23 25.15
C ALA A 670 -5.20 -13.29 25.49
N ARG A 671 -5.18 -12.09 24.92
CA ARG A 671 -4.10 -11.11 25.10
C ARG A 671 -4.66 -9.72 25.37
N GLN A 672 -4.65 -9.29 26.62
CA GLN A 672 -4.90 -7.91 27.01
C GLN A 672 -3.58 -7.11 26.96
N GLY A 673 -3.67 -5.78 26.88
CA GLY A 673 -2.56 -4.84 26.90
C GLY A 673 -2.71 -3.78 27.98
N PHE A 674 -1.92 -2.72 27.90
CA PHE A 674 -1.96 -1.60 28.85
C PHE A 674 -3.36 -0.96 28.91
N GLY A 675 -3.95 -0.66 27.76
CA GLY A 675 -5.26 0.00 27.65
C GLY A 675 -6.45 -0.94 27.67
N SER A 676 -6.25 -2.26 27.83
CA SER A 676 -7.34 -3.23 27.86
C SER A 676 -7.39 -4.09 29.14
N GLY A 677 -6.56 -3.76 30.15
CA GLY A 677 -6.70 -4.29 31.50
C GLY A 677 -5.81 -5.47 31.86
N LEU A 678 -4.70 -5.71 31.11
CA LEU A 678 -3.72 -6.74 31.47
C LEU A 678 -3.30 -6.58 32.94
N VAL A 679 -3.43 -7.65 33.75
CA VAL A 679 -3.19 -7.67 35.19
C VAL A 679 -4.16 -6.80 36.01
N THR A 680 -4.49 -5.60 35.54
CA THR A 680 -5.22 -4.59 36.32
C THR A 680 -6.74 -4.79 36.34
N ASP A 681 -7.28 -5.46 35.31
CA ASP A 681 -8.68 -5.87 35.18
C ASP A 681 -8.80 -7.09 34.24
N PRO A 682 -8.34 -8.27 34.66
CA PRO A 682 -8.24 -9.46 33.81
C PRO A 682 -9.62 -9.96 33.35
N ASN A 683 -9.72 -10.32 32.07
CA ASN A 683 -10.94 -10.87 31.47
C ASN A 683 -11.10 -12.40 31.68
N GLY A 684 -10.07 -13.07 32.16
CA GLY A 684 -10.10 -14.52 32.46
C GLY A 684 -9.74 -15.43 31.27
N HIS A 685 -9.35 -14.88 30.12
CA HIS A 685 -8.97 -15.65 28.92
C HIS A 685 -7.45 -15.78 28.72
N ASP A 686 -6.64 -15.05 29.47
CA ASP A 686 -5.18 -15.23 29.47
C ASP A 686 -4.77 -16.35 30.42
N HIS A 687 -4.26 -17.41 29.87
CA HIS A 687 -3.87 -18.63 30.64
C HIS A 687 -2.40 -18.65 31.08
N ARG A 688 -1.65 -17.55 30.80
CA ARG A 688 -0.28 -17.42 31.34
C ARG A 688 -0.29 -17.26 32.85
N SER A 689 0.84 -17.55 33.48
CA SER A 689 0.99 -17.32 34.90
C SER A 689 0.87 -15.83 35.27
N PRO A 690 0.46 -15.48 36.49
CA PRO A 690 0.42 -14.09 36.95
C PRO A 690 1.77 -13.37 36.83
N ALA A 691 2.89 -14.07 36.97
CA ALA A 691 4.23 -13.53 36.82
C ALA A 691 4.53 -13.16 35.36
N GLU A 692 4.16 -14.03 34.40
CA GLU A 692 4.30 -13.73 32.96
C GLU A 692 3.41 -12.60 32.53
N GLN A 693 2.18 -12.53 33.04
CA GLN A 693 1.27 -11.40 32.72
C GLN A 693 1.81 -10.08 33.29
N ALA A 694 2.37 -10.09 34.49
CA ALA A 694 2.97 -8.91 35.11
C ALA A 694 4.22 -8.45 34.35
N ALA A 695 5.06 -9.37 33.90
CA ALA A 695 6.24 -9.06 33.08
C ALA A 695 5.84 -8.48 31.71
N ASP A 696 4.79 -9.04 31.08
CA ASP A 696 4.26 -8.54 29.80
C ASP A 696 3.66 -7.13 29.97
N LEU A 697 2.89 -6.85 31.04
CA LEU A 697 2.39 -5.50 31.30
C LEU A 697 3.53 -4.51 31.53
N ALA A 698 4.56 -4.90 32.25
CA ALA A 698 5.72 -4.06 32.51
C ALA A 698 6.45 -3.70 31.20
N TYR A 699 6.71 -4.68 30.36
CA TYR A 699 7.31 -4.49 29.02
C TYR A 699 6.43 -3.60 28.11
N ARG A 700 5.10 -3.88 28.03
CA ARG A 700 4.16 -3.06 27.25
C ARG A 700 4.09 -1.62 27.77
N THR A 701 4.22 -1.43 29.09
CA THR A 701 4.28 -0.08 29.67
C THR A 701 5.52 0.69 29.23
N ASP A 702 6.67 0.03 29.06
CA ASP A 702 7.88 0.63 28.51
C ASP A 702 7.69 1.01 27.02
N LEU A 703 7.01 0.16 26.22
CA LEU A 703 6.65 0.51 24.83
C LEU A 703 5.69 1.71 24.74
N VAL A 704 4.70 1.81 25.66
CA VAL A 704 3.82 2.99 25.76
C VAL A 704 4.63 4.23 26.07
N ARG A 705 5.60 4.18 27.00
CA ARG A 705 6.48 5.33 27.29
C ARG A 705 7.31 5.74 26.07
N LEU A 706 7.87 4.77 25.32
CA LEU A 706 8.60 5.05 24.08
C LEU A 706 7.70 5.71 23.02
N GLY A 707 6.48 5.20 22.84
CA GLY A 707 5.52 5.79 21.91
C GLY A 707 5.13 7.22 22.29
N LEU A 708 4.89 7.49 23.59
CA LEU A 708 4.61 8.83 24.10
C LEU A 708 5.80 9.80 23.91
N ALA A 709 7.04 9.30 23.96
CA ALA A 709 8.26 10.07 23.70
C ALA A 709 8.61 10.19 22.20
N GLY A 710 7.67 9.95 21.29
CA GLY A 710 7.90 10.08 19.85
C GLY A 710 8.59 8.87 19.20
N ASN A 711 8.64 7.74 19.87
CA ASN A 711 9.28 6.50 19.42
C ASN A 711 10.74 6.69 18.98
N LEU A 712 11.44 7.62 19.64
CA LEU A 712 12.81 7.97 19.29
C LEU A 712 13.81 6.86 19.64
N ARG A 713 14.60 6.43 18.65
CA ARG A 713 15.64 5.39 18.80
C ARG A 713 16.67 5.72 19.88
N THR A 714 17.00 7.01 20.04
CA THR A 714 18.00 7.52 20.98
C THR A 714 17.43 7.97 22.32
N TYR A 715 16.11 7.85 22.57
CA TYR A 715 15.49 8.22 23.83
C TYR A 715 15.92 7.28 24.96
N GLY A 716 16.46 7.84 26.04
CA GLY A 716 16.87 7.08 27.21
C GLY A 716 15.69 6.83 28.17
N LEU A 717 15.32 5.56 28.33
CA LEU A 717 14.21 5.13 29.18
C LEU A 717 14.71 4.32 30.38
N THR A 718 14.23 4.62 31.59
CA THR A 718 14.35 3.71 32.74
C THR A 718 13.30 2.60 32.57
N THR A 719 13.76 1.39 32.26
CA THR A 719 12.89 0.23 32.02
C THR A 719 12.27 -0.29 33.31
N ALA A 720 11.26 -1.13 33.20
CA ALA A 720 10.64 -1.80 34.32
C ALA A 720 11.65 -2.60 35.18
N GLU A 721 12.77 -3.05 34.61
CA GLU A 721 13.86 -3.75 35.29
C GLU A 721 14.80 -2.79 36.07
N GLY A 722 14.67 -1.47 35.84
CA GLY A 722 15.49 -0.44 36.48
C GLY A 722 16.77 -0.06 35.70
N ALA A 723 17.00 -0.69 34.54
CA ALA A 723 18.10 -0.31 33.66
C ALA A 723 17.71 0.90 32.80
N VAL A 724 18.64 1.83 32.59
CA VAL A 724 18.48 2.88 31.58
C VAL A 724 18.92 2.31 30.25
N ARG A 725 18.01 2.29 29.27
CA ARG A 725 18.27 1.80 27.90
C ARG A 725 17.77 2.83 26.89
N ARG A 726 18.45 2.88 25.74
CA ARG A 726 17.91 3.62 24.59
C ARG A 726 16.79 2.82 23.90
N GLY A 727 15.88 3.50 23.25
CA GLY A 727 14.76 2.88 22.56
C GLY A 727 15.19 1.81 21.53
N GLU A 728 16.29 2.03 20.81
CA GLU A 728 16.89 1.08 19.86
C GLU A 728 17.52 -0.16 20.51
N GLU A 729 17.76 -0.15 21.82
CA GLU A 729 18.31 -1.29 22.59
C GLU A 729 17.22 -2.22 23.12
N LEU A 730 15.95 -1.82 22.99
CA LEU A 730 14.80 -2.65 23.34
C LEU A 730 14.30 -3.38 22.10
N GLY A 731 13.91 -4.64 22.24
CA GLY A 731 13.39 -5.45 21.14
C GLY A 731 11.88 -5.41 21.04
N PHE A 732 11.35 -5.59 19.80
CA PHE A 732 9.95 -5.82 19.52
C PHE A 732 9.81 -6.78 18.34
N ASN A 733 9.25 -7.98 18.57
CA ASN A 733 8.98 -8.98 17.51
C ASN A 733 10.17 -9.21 16.53
N GLY A 734 11.41 -9.30 17.07
CA GLY A 734 12.61 -9.51 16.24
C GLY A 734 13.20 -8.24 15.62
N SER A 735 12.61 -7.08 15.84
CA SER A 735 13.11 -5.76 15.43
C SER A 735 13.33 -4.86 16.65
N VAL A 736 13.76 -3.60 16.42
CA VAL A 736 13.93 -2.60 17.50
C VAL A 736 12.57 -2.04 17.94
N ALA A 737 12.43 -1.70 19.21
CA ALA A 737 11.20 -1.13 19.76
C ALA A 737 11.01 0.32 19.32
N ALA A 738 12.06 1.14 19.33
CA ALA A 738 12.00 2.50 18.83
C ALA A 738 12.97 2.70 17.66
N TYR A 739 12.49 3.35 16.60
CA TYR A 739 13.19 3.40 15.32
C TYR A 739 13.30 4.82 14.72
N ALA A 740 12.54 5.79 15.23
CA ALA A 740 12.48 7.12 14.64
C ALA A 740 13.67 7.99 15.04
N SER A 741 14.16 8.83 14.13
CA SER A 741 15.16 9.87 14.41
C SER A 741 14.52 11.16 14.91
N ALA A 742 13.27 11.43 14.49
CA ALA A 742 12.47 12.57 14.91
C ALA A 742 11.01 12.16 15.17
N PRO A 743 10.25 12.86 16.04
CA PRO A 743 8.91 12.46 16.44
C PRO A 743 7.92 12.29 15.26
N GLN A 744 8.04 13.11 14.21
CA GLN A 744 7.19 13.07 13.02
C GLN A 744 7.44 11.85 12.13
N GLU A 745 8.54 11.13 12.31
CA GLU A 745 8.81 9.89 11.57
C GLU A 745 8.08 8.67 12.14
N SER A 746 7.28 8.85 13.18
CA SER A 746 6.48 7.81 13.81
C SER A 746 5.04 8.29 13.98
N VAL A 747 4.08 7.72 13.25
CA VAL A 747 2.65 8.04 13.35
C VAL A 747 2.01 7.18 14.44
N SER A 748 1.57 7.80 15.52
CA SER A 748 0.93 7.12 16.65
C SER A 748 -0.53 6.83 16.37
N TYR A 749 -0.96 5.57 16.50
CA TYR A 749 -2.33 5.13 16.28
C TYR A 749 -2.71 3.97 17.20
N VAL A 750 -4.00 3.76 17.40
CA VAL A 750 -4.58 2.59 18.10
C VAL A 750 -5.62 1.88 17.27
N GLU A 751 -6.08 2.47 16.19
CA GLU A 751 -6.95 1.88 15.17
C GLU A 751 -6.75 2.59 13.83
N ALA A 752 -7.12 1.93 12.74
CA ALA A 752 -7.19 2.44 11.38
C ALA A 752 -8.40 1.82 10.67
N HIS A 753 -8.52 2.00 9.35
CA HIS A 753 -9.53 1.29 8.56
C HIS A 753 -9.34 -0.24 8.60
N ASP A 754 -8.09 -0.70 8.66
CA ASP A 754 -7.70 -2.10 8.81
C ASP A 754 -8.05 -2.65 10.20
N ASN A 755 -8.41 -3.92 10.24
CA ASN A 755 -8.76 -4.68 11.45
C ASN A 755 -10.01 -4.16 12.16
N GLU A 756 -10.22 -4.59 13.40
CA GLU A 756 -11.36 -4.16 14.22
C GLU A 756 -11.21 -2.70 14.64
N THR A 757 -12.34 -1.98 14.76
CA THR A 757 -12.34 -0.67 15.41
C THR A 757 -11.89 -0.80 16.87
N LEU A 758 -11.42 0.29 17.48
CA LEU A 758 -11.04 0.29 18.89
C LEU A 758 -12.20 -0.16 19.80
N TYR A 759 -13.42 0.26 19.48
CA TYR A 759 -14.62 -0.15 20.23
C TYR A 759 -14.84 -1.67 20.13
N ASP A 760 -14.79 -2.21 18.93
CA ASP A 760 -14.96 -3.64 18.68
C ASP A 760 -13.87 -4.47 19.35
N LEU A 761 -12.62 -4.02 19.26
CA LEU A 761 -11.50 -4.69 19.90
C LEU A 761 -11.63 -4.69 21.43
N LEU A 762 -12.05 -3.59 22.03
CA LEU A 762 -12.31 -3.50 23.47
C LEU A 762 -13.54 -4.32 23.90
N ALA A 763 -14.50 -4.59 22.99
CA ALA A 763 -15.60 -5.52 23.27
C ALA A 763 -15.09 -6.95 23.45
N TYR A 764 -14.08 -7.39 22.70
CA TYR A 764 -13.40 -8.68 22.93
C TYR A 764 -12.58 -8.68 24.23
N LYS A 765 -11.81 -7.63 24.49
CA LYS A 765 -10.71 -7.67 25.47
C LYS A 765 -11.10 -7.29 26.89
N LEU A 766 -12.06 -6.36 27.06
CA LEU A 766 -12.49 -5.97 28.41
C LEU A 766 -13.38 -7.05 29.03
N PRO A 767 -13.32 -7.22 30.38
CA PRO A 767 -14.22 -8.14 31.09
C PRO A 767 -15.69 -7.88 30.77
N ARG A 768 -16.50 -8.93 30.68
CA ARG A 768 -17.95 -8.83 30.44
C ARG A 768 -18.66 -7.96 31.48
N ARG A 769 -18.19 -7.98 32.74
CA ARG A 769 -18.71 -7.18 33.85
C ARG A 769 -18.42 -5.68 33.74
N THR A 770 -17.54 -5.24 32.85
CA THR A 770 -17.16 -3.82 32.70
C THR A 770 -18.36 -3.03 32.23
N THR A 771 -18.73 -2.01 33.01
CA THR A 771 -19.88 -1.13 32.71
C THR A 771 -19.62 -0.31 31.45
N MET A 772 -20.68 0.16 30.78
CA MET A 772 -20.50 1.01 29.59
C MET A 772 -19.76 2.31 29.93
N ALA A 773 -20.00 2.88 31.12
CA ALA A 773 -19.25 4.06 31.57
C ALA A 773 -17.73 3.78 31.66
N ASP A 774 -17.34 2.60 32.18
CA ASP A 774 -15.95 2.19 32.27
C ASP A 774 -15.35 1.83 30.90
N ARG A 775 -16.15 1.25 29.97
CA ARG A 775 -15.73 0.99 28.58
C ARG A 775 -15.40 2.28 27.85
N VAL A 776 -16.26 3.31 27.98
CA VAL A 776 -16.00 4.66 27.45
C VAL A 776 -14.68 5.20 27.99
N ARG A 777 -14.45 5.08 29.31
CA ARG A 777 -13.21 5.56 29.92
C ARG A 777 -11.96 4.85 29.41
N MET A 778 -12.02 3.53 29.23
CA MET A 778 -10.89 2.76 28.67
C MET A 778 -10.66 3.14 27.20
N HIS A 779 -11.71 3.33 26.42
CA HIS A 779 -11.63 3.78 25.02
C HIS A 779 -10.91 5.15 24.94
N ILE A 780 -11.35 6.12 25.76
CA ILE A 780 -10.74 7.46 25.80
C ILE A 780 -9.28 7.39 26.31
N LEU A 781 -8.97 6.49 27.25
CA LEU A 781 -7.61 6.31 27.71
C LEU A 781 -6.70 5.75 26.60
N CYS A 782 -7.20 4.81 25.79
CA CYS A 782 -6.45 4.31 24.62
C CYS A 782 -6.21 5.45 23.61
N LEU A 783 -7.21 6.26 23.28
CA LEU A 783 -7.06 7.44 22.40
C LEU A 783 -6.08 8.47 22.99
N ALA A 784 -6.06 8.64 24.31
CA ALA A 784 -5.14 9.58 24.95
C ALA A 784 -3.67 9.17 24.79
N THR A 785 -3.35 7.86 24.69
CA THR A 785 -1.97 7.40 24.50
C THR A 785 -1.39 7.83 23.15
N VAL A 786 -2.21 8.05 22.14
CA VAL A 786 -1.80 8.56 20.83
C VAL A 786 -1.93 10.06 20.73
N THR A 787 -2.95 10.66 21.39
CA THR A 787 -3.23 12.08 21.28
C THR A 787 -2.28 12.95 22.11
N LEU A 788 -1.84 12.49 23.27
CA LEU A 788 -1.03 13.28 24.22
C LEU A 788 0.47 12.91 24.18
N GLY A 789 0.93 12.22 23.13
CA GLY A 789 2.34 11.94 22.87
C GLY A 789 3.00 12.98 21.97
N GLN A 790 4.29 12.80 21.68
CA GLN A 790 5.13 13.72 20.89
C GLN A 790 5.01 13.51 19.36
N SER A 791 4.41 12.42 18.90
CA SER A 791 4.25 12.09 17.48
C SER A 791 2.94 12.64 16.90
N PRO A 792 2.78 12.70 15.56
CA PRO A 792 1.47 12.89 14.93
C PRO A 792 0.46 11.89 15.48
N ALA A 793 -0.72 12.40 15.85
CA ALA A 793 -1.81 11.59 16.38
C ALA A 793 -2.75 11.16 15.25
N PHE A 794 -3.05 9.88 15.15
CA PHE A 794 -3.91 9.33 14.10
C PHE A 794 -5.16 8.68 14.70
N TRP A 795 -6.35 9.06 14.21
CA TRP A 795 -7.65 8.57 14.60
C TRP A 795 -8.41 8.05 13.38
N ALA A 796 -9.10 6.93 13.51
CA ALA A 796 -10.08 6.50 12.53
C ALA A 796 -11.41 7.22 12.70
N ALA A 797 -12.10 7.51 11.60
CA ALA A 797 -13.37 8.25 11.61
C ALA A 797 -14.44 7.54 12.44
N GLY A 798 -15.01 8.30 13.39
CA GLY A 798 -16.04 7.81 14.30
C GLY A 798 -15.52 7.17 15.57
N THR A 799 -14.20 7.10 15.80
CA THR A 799 -13.63 6.57 17.04
C THR A 799 -14.20 7.33 18.27
N GLU A 800 -14.33 8.64 18.19
CA GLU A 800 -14.91 9.49 19.23
C GLU A 800 -16.41 9.25 19.43
N LEU A 801 -17.06 8.59 18.46
CA LEU A 801 -18.46 8.17 18.53
C LEU A 801 -18.59 6.69 18.91
N LEU A 802 -17.51 6.04 19.36
CA LEU A 802 -17.46 4.61 19.66
C LEU A 802 -17.84 3.73 18.45
N ARG A 803 -17.47 4.15 17.22
CA ARG A 803 -17.82 3.43 15.99
C ARG A 803 -17.51 1.96 16.09
N SER A 804 -18.48 1.13 15.70
CA SER A 804 -18.37 -0.30 15.54
C SER A 804 -18.68 -0.68 14.09
N LYS A 805 -17.95 -1.65 13.58
CA LYS A 805 -18.25 -2.34 12.32
C LYS A 805 -18.84 -3.73 12.59
N SER A 806 -19.57 -3.88 13.72
CA SER A 806 -20.17 -5.16 14.14
C SER A 806 -19.13 -6.29 14.29
N LEU A 807 -17.95 -5.97 14.87
CA LEU A 807 -16.81 -6.86 15.08
C LEU A 807 -16.14 -7.34 13.77
N ASP A 808 -16.34 -6.65 12.66
CA ASP A 808 -15.68 -6.98 11.40
C ASP A 808 -14.18 -6.65 11.48
N ARG A 809 -13.36 -7.67 11.24
CA ARG A 809 -11.89 -7.52 11.24
C ARG A 809 -11.33 -7.02 9.91
N ASP A 810 -12.11 -7.11 8.83
CA ASP A 810 -11.70 -6.72 7.49
C ASP A 810 -12.94 -6.31 6.71
N SER A 811 -13.33 -5.05 6.87
CA SER A 811 -14.55 -4.51 6.29
C SER A 811 -14.36 -3.97 4.87
N TYR A 812 -13.28 -4.37 4.20
CA TYR A 812 -12.88 -3.93 2.86
C TYR A 812 -14.05 -3.87 1.87
N ASN A 813 -14.84 -4.94 1.80
CA ASN A 813 -15.99 -5.08 0.90
C ASN A 813 -17.26 -5.50 1.65
N SER A 814 -17.46 -4.91 2.85
CA SER A 814 -18.61 -5.22 3.72
C SER A 814 -19.81 -4.27 3.52
N GLY A 815 -19.78 -3.48 2.45
CA GLY A 815 -20.87 -2.58 2.05
C GLY A 815 -21.11 -1.42 3.02
N ASP A 816 -22.02 -0.53 2.63
CA ASP A 816 -22.43 0.62 3.45
C ASP A 816 -23.02 0.20 4.81
N TRP A 817 -23.65 -0.99 4.90
CA TRP A 817 -24.33 -1.43 6.12
C TRP A 817 -23.38 -1.55 7.31
N PHE A 818 -22.23 -2.20 7.15
CA PHE A 818 -21.26 -2.39 8.22
C PHE A 818 -20.34 -1.19 8.39
N ASN A 819 -20.13 -0.38 7.35
CA ASN A 819 -19.19 0.72 7.35
C ASN A 819 -19.83 2.11 7.64
N ALA A 820 -21.15 2.21 7.69
CA ALA A 820 -21.85 3.47 7.92
C ALA A 820 -21.48 4.15 9.23
N VAL A 821 -21.28 5.47 9.18
CA VAL A 821 -21.06 6.33 10.36
C VAL A 821 -22.33 7.13 10.66
N ASP A 822 -22.82 7.08 11.88
CA ASP A 822 -23.90 7.96 12.35
C ASP A 822 -23.32 9.19 13.06
N TRP A 823 -23.15 10.28 12.32
CA TRP A 823 -22.67 11.56 12.85
C TRP A 823 -23.59 12.19 13.88
N THR A 824 -24.83 11.70 14.03
CA THR A 824 -25.77 12.19 15.05
C THR A 824 -25.48 11.61 16.43
N GLY A 825 -24.70 10.52 16.50
CA GLY A 825 -24.36 9.82 17.74
C GLY A 825 -25.53 9.09 18.38
N ARG A 826 -26.49 8.62 17.59
CA ARG A 826 -27.64 7.83 18.08
C ARG A 826 -27.36 6.32 18.02
N ASP A 827 -26.57 5.90 17.05
CA ASP A 827 -26.18 4.52 16.80
C ASP A 827 -24.66 4.45 16.52
N ASN A 828 -23.98 3.49 17.12
CA ASN A 828 -22.55 3.30 16.90
C ASN A 828 -22.24 2.18 15.90
N GLY A 829 -23.22 1.43 15.40
CA GLY A 829 -23.05 0.32 14.47
C GLY A 829 -22.93 -1.06 15.12
N PHE A 830 -22.84 -1.18 16.45
CA PHE A 830 -22.71 -2.47 17.12
C PHE A 830 -24.00 -3.30 17.06
N GLY A 831 -23.90 -4.56 16.63
CA GLY A 831 -25.04 -5.47 16.56
C GLY A 831 -25.84 -5.41 15.26
N ARG A 832 -25.20 -4.98 14.16
CA ARG A 832 -25.79 -4.96 12.81
C ARG A 832 -25.79 -6.31 12.10
N GLY A 833 -25.61 -7.41 12.82
CA GLY A 833 -25.46 -8.78 12.33
C GLY A 833 -24.04 -9.28 12.44
N LEU A 834 -23.82 -10.57 12.22
CA LEU A 834 -22.48 -11.13 12.07
C LEU A 834 -21.80 -10.51 10.84
N PRO A 835 -20.51 -10.19 10.90
CA PRO A 835 -19.79 -9.63 9.76
C PRO A 835 -19.58 -10.68 8.64
N PRO A 836 -19.24 -10.27 7.41
CA PRO A 836 -19.03 -11.18 6.27
C PRO A 836 -18.11 -12.34 6.58
N GLY A 837 -18.54 -13.55 6.16
CA GLY A 837 -17.89 -14.81 6.58
C GLY A 837 -16.54 -15.05 5.95
N GLU A 838 -16.16 -14.37 4.90
CA GLU A 838 -14.89 -14.59 4.20
C GLU A 838 -13.70 -14.45 5.16
N ARG A 839 -13.66 -13.39 5.95
CA ARG A 839 -12.59 -13.08 6.90
C ARG A 839 -12.95 -13.34 8.37
N ASN A 840 -14.24 -13.57 8.69
CA ASN A 840 -14.73 -13.59 10.06
C ASN A 840 -15.29 -14.93 10.52
N ARG A 841 -15.56 -15.89 9.63
CA ARG A 841 -16.29 -17.14 9.92
C ARG A 841 -15.72 -17.93 11.11
N GLU A 842 -14.40 -17.97 11.24
CA GLU A 842 -13.72 -18.68 12.33
C GLU A 842 -14.01 -18.05 13.70
N ARG A 843 -14.37 -16.76 13.74
CA ARG A 843 -14.66 -15.97 14.94
C ARG A 843 -16.15 -15.86 15.24
N TRP A 844 -17.04 -16.28 14.33
CA TRP A 844 -18.49 -16.11 14.48
C TRP A 844 -19.06 -16.67 15.79
N GLY A 845 -18.46 -17.75 16.35
CA GLY A 845 -18.87 -18.28 17.65
C GLY A 845 -18.77 -17.24 18.76
N VAL A 846 -17.64 -16.58 18.86
CA VAL A 846 -17.37 -15.52 19.85
C VAL A 846 -18.12 -14.24 19.48
N GLN A 847 -18.14 -13.88 18.21
CA GLN A 847 -18.82 -12.68 17.71
C GLN A 847 -20.33 -12.76 17.98
N SER A 848 -20.95 -13.93 17.79
CA SER A 848 -22.38 -14.14 18.08
C SER A 848 -22.70 -13.90 19.57
N GLU A 849 -21.83 -14.38 20.48
CA GLU A 849 -21.99 -14.14 21.92
C GLU A 849 -21.89 -12.65 22.27
N LEU A 850 -20.91 -11.95 21.65
CA LEU A 850 -20.68 -10.52 21.91
C LEU A 850 -21.79 -9.66 21.34
N LEU A 851 -22.15 -9.86 20.08
CA LEU A 851 -23.20 -9.09 19.40
C LEU A 851 -24.58 -9.31 20.02
N GLY A 852 -24.81 -10.51 20.59
CA GLY A 852 -26.03 -10.83 21.34
C GLY A 852 -26.09 -10.23 22.74
N GLU A 853 -25.06 -9.56 23.24
CA GLU A 853 -24.98 -9.01 24.59
C GLU A 853 -25.46 -7.55 24.64
N PRO A 854 -26.67 -7.26 25.20
CA PRO A 854 -27.23 -5.91 25.19
C PRO A 854 -26.41 -4.88 25.98
N SER A 855 -25.61 -5.33 26.95
CA SER A 855 -24.78 -4.42 27.76
C SER A 855 -23.59 -3.84 26.96
N LEU A 856 -23.30 -4.37 25.77
CA LEU A 856 -22.28 -3.87 24.85
C LEU A 856 -22.84 -2.86 23.83
N VAL A 857 -24.13 -2.54 23.84
CA VAL A 857 -24.73 -1.51 22.98
C VAL A 857 -24.72 -0.17 23.72
N PRO A 858 -23.92 0.84 23.29
CA PRO A 858 -23.89 2.12 23.99
C PRO A 858 -25.16 2.90 23.72
N SER A 859 -25.72 3.53 24.77
CA SER A 859 -26.80 4.48 24.58
C SER A 859 -26.26 5.79 23.95
N PRO A 860 -27.11 6.63 23.31
CA PRO A 860 -26.73 7.91 22.78
C PRO A 860 -26.03 8.84 23.80
N ALA A 861 -26.36 8.68 25.08
CA ALA A 861 -25.72 9.44 26.15
C ALA A 861 -24.25 9.04 26.34
N TYR A 862 -23.93 7.76 26.26
CA TYR A 862 -22.54 7.30 26.33
C TYR A 862 -21.73 7.67 25.09
N ILE A 863 -22.35 7.63 23.90
CA ILE A 863 -21.70 8.09 22.65
C ILE A 863 -21.39 9.59 22.75
N ALA A 864 -22.34 10.40 23.23
CA ALA A 864 -22.12 11.83 23.45
C ALA A 864 -21.02 12.10 24.49
N THR A 865 -20.97 11.29 25.56
CA THR A 865 -19.92 11.39 26.60
C THR A 865 -18.54 11.07 26.00
N ALA A 866 -18.42 10.01 25.22
CA ALA A 866 -17.18 9.62 24.56
C ALA A 866 -16.71 10.74 23.61
N ARG A 867 -17.60 11.22 22.74
CA ARG A 867 -17.33 12.33 21.83
C ARG A 867 -16.80 13.57 22.56
N ASP A 868 -17.49 13.99 23.60
CA ASP A 868 -17.15 15.24 24.30
C ASP A 868 -15.82 15.11 25.05
N GLN A 869 -15.51 13.92 25.62
CA GLN A 869 -14.19 13.63 26.22
C GLN A 869 -13.07 13.54 25.17
N ALA A 870 -13.33 12.96 23.99
CA ALA A 870 -12.38 12.92 22.89
C ALA A 870 -12.07 14.34 22.37
N LEU A 871 -13.07 15.21 22.26
CA LEU A 871 -12.86 16.63 21.93
C LEU A 871 -11.96 17.33 22.96
N ASP A 872 -12.07 16.97 24.24
CA ASP A 872 -11.21 17.53 25.28
C ASP A 872 -9.75 17.06 25.10
N LEU A 873 -9.49 15.83 24.62
CA LEU A 873 -8.14 15.37 24.25
C LEU A 873 -7.53 16.21 23.13
N LEU A 874 -8.29 16.50 22.07
CA LEU A 874 -7.80 17.37 20.98
C LEU A 874 -7.51 18.79 21.49
N ARG A 875 -8.39 19.36 22.33
CA ARG A 875 -8.15 20.68 22.94
C ARG A 875 -6.91 20.70 23.81
N LEU A 876 -6.66 19.64 24.59
CA LEU A 876 -5.46 19.52 25.42
C LEU A 876 -4.22 19.53 24.54
N ARG A 877 -4.18 18.69 23.49
CA ARG A 877 -3.06 18.65 22.56
C ARG A 877 -2.80 20.00 21.90
N ALA A 878 -3.85 20.68 21.44
CA ALA A 878 -3.76 21.97 20.77
C ALA A 878 -3.46 23.14 21.73
N SER A 879 -3.60 22.96 23.05
CA SER A 879 -3.48 24.05 24.03
C SER A 879 -2.06 24.49 24.31
N THR A 880 -1.06 23.67 24.00
CA THR A 880 0.35 23.95 24.29
C THR A 880 1.27 23.25 23.31
N PRO A 881 2.37 23.88 22.85
CA PRO A 881 3.40 23.26 22.02
C PRO A 881 4.18 22.15 22.73
N LEU A 882 4.08 22.00 24.03
CA LEU A 882 4.75 20.95 24.79
C LEU A 882 4.33 19.53 24.38
N PHE A 883 3.15 19.34 23.79
CA PHE A 883 2.71 18.05 23.25
C PHE A 883 3.27 17.71 21.85
N TRP A 884 3.97 18.64 21.20
CA TRP A 884 4.50 18.46 19.84
C TRP A 884 5.80 19.24 19.62
N LEU A 885 6.80 18.94 20.44
CA LEU A 885 8.12 19.63 20.43
C LEU A 885 8.81 19.55 19.07
N GLY A 886 8.61 18.47 18.30
CA GLY A 886 9.11 18.30 16.93
C GLY A 886 10.61 18.01 16.84
N ASP A 887 11.41 18.58 17.73
CA ASP A 887 12.86 18.37 17.78
C ASP A 887 13.21 17.20 18.71
N PRO A 888 13.98 16.19 18.25
CA PRO A 888 14.36 15.04 19.06
C PRO A 888 15.27 15.38 20.24
N GLY A 889 16.01 16.48 20.16
CA GLY A 889 16.83 17.00 21.27
C GLY A 889 15.95 17.52 22.39
N LEU A 890 14.97 18.37 22.05
CA LEU A 890 13.98 18.89 23.00
C LEU A 890 13.19 17.76 23.67
N VAL A 891 12.77 16.74 22.91
CA VAL A 891 12.06 15.59 23.49
C VAL A 891 12.92 14.85 24.51
N ARG A 892 14.20 14.58 24.20
CA ARG A 892 15.10 13.90 25.15
C ARG A 892 15.40 14.74 26.40
N GLU A 893 15.39 16.04 26.28
CA GLU A 893 15.69 16.98 27.36
C GLU A 893 14.47 17.21 28.26
N ARG A 894 13.28 17.35 27.65
CA ARG A 894 12.08 17.84 28.32
C ARG A 894 11.09 16.76 28.74
N VAL A 895 11.03 15.64 28.01
CA VAL A 895 10.09 14.56 28.30
C VAL A 895 10.76 13.54 29.23
N SER A 896 10.09 13.23 30.33
CA SER A 896 10.54 12.21 31.27
C SER A 896 9.36 11.41 31.84
N PHE A 897 9.66 10.26 32.43
CA PHE A 897 8.64 9.38 33.03
C PHE A 897 8.95 9.15 34.51
N PRO A 898 8.64 10.13 35.38
CA PRO A 898 8.83 9.97 36.81
C PRO A 898 7.98 8.79 37.33
N GLY A 899 8.57 8.00 38.24
CA GLY A 899 7.96 6.79 38.78
C GLY A 899 8.12 5.53 37.87
N ALA A 900 8.91 5.62 36.78
CA ALA A 900 9.34 4.45 36.01
C ALA A 900 10.34 3.59 36.80
N GLY A 901 10.47 2.31 36.43
CA GLY A 901 11.39 1.37 37.06
C GLY A 901 10.68 0.26 37.86
N PRO A 902 11.43 -0.53 38.66
CA PRO A 902 10.92 -1.72 39.36
C PRO A 902 9.78 -1.45 40.35
N GLY A 903 9.64 -0.21 40.81
CA GLY A 903 8.56 0.20 41.75
C GLY A 903 7.36 0.84 41.06
N ALA A 904 7.29 0.83 39.74
CA ALA A 904 6.18 1.41 38.98
C ALA A 904 4.85 0.71 39.30
N LEU A 905 3.79 1.49 39.49
CA LEU A 905 2.44 0.94 39.70
C LEU A 905 1.96 0.28 38.40
N PRO A 906 1.43 -0.97 38.44
CA PRO A 906 0.91 -1.67 37.27
C PRO A 906 -0.20 -0.86 36.57
N GLY A 907 -0.10 -0.69 35.25
CA GLY A 907 -1.07 0.06 34.45
C GLY A 907 -1.08 1.59 34.70
N VAL A 908 0.01 2.14 35.28
CA VAL A 908 0.15 3.59 35.50
C VAL A 908 1.39 4.12 34.77
N VAL A 909 1.19 5.21 34.01
CA VAL A 909 2.26 5.98 33.39
C VAL A 909 2.11 7.45 33.80
N ALA A 910 3.15 8.04 34.35
CA ALA A 910 3.27 9.48 34.54
C ALA A 910 4.31 9.99 33.54
N MET A 911 3.92 10.95 32.71
CA MET A 911 4.76 11.65 31.74
C MET A 911 4.86 13.12 32.16
N LEU A 912 6.07 13.60 32.39
CA LEU A 912 6.35 15.00 32.61
C LEU A 912 6.96 15.59 31.34
N ILE A 913 6.43 16.69 30.87
CA ILE A 913 7.05 17.56 29.88
C ILE A 913 7.41 18.85 30.60
N ASP A 914 8.71 19.04 30.85
CA ASP A 914 9.22 20.10 31.74
C ASP A 914 9.66 21.30 30.90
N ASP A 915 9.15 22.48 31.23
CA ASP A 915 9.52 23.75 30.60
C ASP A 915 10.02 24.78 31.62
N LEU A 916 10.31 24.29 32.84
CA LEU A 916 10.81 25.13 33.92
C LEU A 916 12.17 25.72 33.58
N ILE A 917 12.25 27.04 33.57
CA ILE A 917 13.50 27.82 33.46
C ILE A 917 13.96 28.12 34.89
N ASP A 918 15.16 27.69 35.30
CA ASP A 918 15.69 28.07 36.59
C ASP A 918 16.20 29.54 36.57
N ASP A 919 16.10 30.22 37.74
CA ASP A 919 16.53 31.61 37.92
C ASP A 919 18.05 31.83 37.65
N THR A 920 18.80 30.78 37.42
CA THR A 920 20.28 30.84 37.22
C THR A 920 20.66 30.77 35.75
N GLY A 921 19.73 30.46 34.87
CA GLY A 921 19.99 30.30 33.43
C GLY A 921 20.99 29.18 33.10
N SER A 922 21.23 28.27 34.03
CA SER A 922 22.26 27.26 33.94
C SER A 922 21.72 25.84 34.03
N HIS A 923 21.06 25.38 32.95
CA HIS A 923 21.11 23.98 32.57
C HIS A 923 22.12 23.85 31.41
N GLY A 924 23.16 23.15 31.62
CA GLY A 924 24.34 22.90 30.83
C GLY A 924 24.36 23.33 29.37
N SER A 925 25.23 24.26 29.04
CA SER A 925 25.89 24.56 27.75
C SER A 925 25.10 24.88 26.47
N SER A 926 23.76 24.89 26.44
CA SER A 926 22.94 25.44 25.34
C SER A 926 21.76 26.18 25.93
N GLY A 927 21.60 27.48 25.63
CA GLY A 927 20.58 28.35 26.21
C GLY A 927 19.21 27.68 26.18
N PHE A 928 18.64 27.47 27.36
CA PHE A 928 17.32 26.87 27.55
C PHE A 928 16.24 27.78 26.93
N GLN A 929 15.55 27.34 25.91
CA GLN A 929 14.50 28.10 25.26
C GLN A 929 13.18 27.85 25.98
N ASP A 930 12.49 28.89 26.41
CA ASP A 930 11.08 28.85 26.83
C ASP A 930 10.22 28.44 25.63
N ILE A 931 9.52 27.31 25.74
CA ILE A 931 8.69 26.76 24.65
C ILE A 931 7.24 27.26 24.78
N ASP A 932 6.69 27.29 26.00
CA ASP A 932 5.36 27.80 26.29
C ASP A 932 5.39 28.88 27.37
N PRO A 933 5.36 30.17 27.02
CA PRO A 933 5.47 31.26 27.99
C PRO A 933 4.33 31.32 29.02
N ALA A 934 3.36 30.41 28.96
CA ALA A 934 2.28 30.31 29.93
C ALA A 934 2.46 29.17 30.92
N LEU A 935 3.35 28.20 30.64
CA LEU A 935 3.47 26.97 31.43
C LEU A 935 4.94 26.62 31.75
N ASP A 936 5.19 26.34 33.04
CA ASP A 936 6.47 25.72 33.48
C ASP A 936 6.51 24.21 33.27
N GLY A 937 5.40 23.59 32.86
CA GLY A 937 5.36 22.17 32.51
C GLY A 937 3.98 21.56 32.55
N VAL A 938 3.92 20.35 31.98
CA VAL A 938 2.72 19.51 31.87
C VAL A 938 3.01 18.14 32.46
N LEU A 939 2.17 17.67 33.38
CA LEU A 939 2.20 16.32 33.93
C LEU A 939 0.98 15.56 33.45
N VAL A 940 1.17 14.53 32.64
CA VAL A 940 0.11 13.62 32.16
C VAL A 940 0.19 12.30 32.95
N VAL A 941 -0.92 11.89 33.55
CA VAL A 941 -0.97 10.61 34.29
C VAL A 941 -2.05 9.73 33.72
N PHE A 942 -1.64 8.61 33.13
CA PHE A 942 -2.49 7.54 32.64
C PHE A 942 -2.67 6.50 33.75
N ASN A 943 -3.90 6.29 34.22
CA ASN A 943 -4.26 5.22 35.14
C ASN A 943 -5.22 4.25 34.43
N ALA A 944 -4.69 3.18 33.84
CA ALA A 944 -5.46 2.12 33.19
C ALA A 944 -6.05 1.10 34.20
N SER A 945 -5.73 1.23 35.48
CA SER A 945 -6.24 0.29 36.50
C SER A 945 -7.71 0.54 36.85
N ALA A 946 -8.37 -0.50 37.35
CA ALA A 946 -9.76 -0.43 37.81
C ALA A 946 -9.93 0.25 39.19
N ALA A 947 -8.86 0.83 39.75
CA ALA A 947 -8.87 1.48 41.04
C ALA A 947 -8.28 2.89 40.99
N ARG A 948 -8.68 3.74 41.96
CA ARG A 948 -7.97 5.00 42.20
C ARG A 948 -6.55 4.71 42.63
N VAL A 949 -5.57 5.40 42.06
CA VAL A 949 -4.16 5.27 42.45
C VAL A 949 -3.66 6.57 43.11
N ALA A 950 -2.68 6.42 44.01
CA ALA A 950 -1.86 7.51 44.49
C ALA A 950 -0.41 7.21 44.03
N GLN A 951 0.05 7.96 43.01
CA GLN A 951 1.37 7.78 42.41
C GLN A 951 2.34 8.75 43.09
N PRO A 952 3.30 8.28 43.87
CA PRO A 952 4.35 9.11 44.42
C PRO A 952 5.32 9.57 43.31
N LEU A 953 5.58 10.84 43.24
CA LEU A 953 6.52 11.49 42.34
C LEU A 953 7.39 12.47 43.15
N PRO A 954 8.27 11.97 44.05
CA PRO A 954 8.97 12.83 45.01
C PRO A 954 9.88 13.90 44.35
N ALA A 955 10.31 13.66 43.12
CA ALA A 955 11.05 14.66 42.33
C ALA A 955 10.22 15.91 41.99
N LEU A 956 8.89 15.84 42.11
CA LEU A 956 7.97 16.93 41.84
C LEU A 956 7.48 17.62 43.15
N ALA A 957 8.05 17.26 44.33
CA ALA A 957 7.75 17.94 45.55
C ALA A 957 8.17 19.41 45.45
N GLY A 958 7.29 20.31 45.88
CA GLY A 958 7.50 21.77 45.76
C GLY A 958 6.91 22.39 44.49
N ARG A 959 6.54 21.58 43.46
CA ARG A 959 5.86 22.05 42.25
C ARG A 959 4.36 22.28 42.53
N ASP A 960 3.71 23.22 41.81
CA ASP A 960 2.26 23.53 41.95
C ASP A 960 1.51 23.06 40.68
N PHE A 961 1.41 21.76 40.51
CA PHE A 961 0.60 21.18 39.42
C PHE A 961 -0.89 21.20 39.77
N ARG A 962 -1.71 21.73 38.87
CA ARG A 962 -3.17 21.75 38.97
C ARG A 962 -3.80 21.06 37.78
N LEU A 963 -4.96 20.46 37.99
CA LEU A 963 -5.72 19.89 36.89
C LEU A 963 -5.92 20.94 35.79
N SER A 964 -5.65 20.58 34.53
CA SER A 964 -5.84 21.47 33.38
C SER A 964 -7.26 22.04 33.36
N ARG A 965 -7.38 23.33 33.09
CA ARG A 965 -8.68 24.02 33.00
C ARG A 965 -9.62 23.34 31.97
N ILE A 966 -9.08 22.77 30.88
CA ILE A 966 -9.86 22.04 29.90
C ILE A 966 -10.55 20.82 30.53
N GLN A 967 -9.88 20.11 31.45
CA GLN A 967 -10.48 18.98 32.15
C GLN A 967 -11.33 19.42 33.37
N GLU A 968 -11.01 20.54 34.01
CA GLU A 968 -11.83 21.10 35.09
C GLU A 968 -13.21 21.52 34.60
N GLU A 969 -13.29 22.15 33.43
CA GLU A 969 -14.50 22.61 32.76
C GLU A 969 -15.11 21.59 31.81
N GLY A 970 -14.35 20.53 31.43
CA GLY A 970 -14.63 19.55 30.39
C GLY A 970 -15.74 18.55 30.72
N ALA A 971 -15.90 17.57 29.85
CA ALA A 971 -17.01 16.61 29.92
C ALA A 971 -16.81 15.50 30.97
N ASP A 972 -15.56 15.20 31.39
CA ASP A 972 -15.29 14.15 32.38
C ASP A 972 -15.41 14.63 33.82
N GLY A 973 -16.55 14.37 34.46
CA GLY A 973 -16.75 14.67 35.88
C GLY A 973 -15.87 13.86 36.83
N VAL A 974 -15.36 12.70 36.40
CA VAL A 974 -14.53 11.81 37.25
C VAL A 974 -13.09 12.36 37.34
N VAL A 975 -12.51 12.83 36.24
CA VAL A 975 -11.14 13.39 36.24
C VAL A 975 -10.99 14.56 37.17
N ARG A 976 -12.06 15.35 37.38
CA ARG A 976 -12.09 16.50 38.32
C ARG A 976 -11.76 16.12 39.76
N THR A 977 -11.80 14.85 40.10
CA THR A 977 -11.44 14.35 41.43
C THR A 977 -9.94 14.03 41.57
N THR A 978 -9.14 14.29 40.54
CA THR A 978 -7.68 14.23 40.56
C THR A 978 -7.13 15.29 41.51
N ARG A 979 -6.10 14.95 42.29
CA ARG A 979 -5.41 15.86 43.24
C ARG A 979 -3.90 15.65 43.17
N PHE A 980 -3.20 16.74 43.18
CA PHE A 980 -1.74 16.75 43.37
C PHE A 980 -1.43 17.33 44.75
N ASP A 981 -0.57 16.68 45.52
CA ASP A 981 -0.05 17.17 46.79
C ASP A 981 1.33 17.75 46.57
N PRO A 982 1.50 19.09 46.61
CA PRO A 982 2.80 19.72 46.37
C PRO A 982 3.84 19.45 47.46
N VAL A 983 3.43 19.02 48.66
CA VAL A 983 4.34 18.73 49.76
C VAL A 983 5.07 17.41 49.52
N SER A 984 4.33 16.38 49.14
CA SER A 984 4.89 15.03 48.90
C SER A 984 5.20 14.73 47.44
N GLY A 985 4.75 15.58 46.52
CA GLY A 985 4.80 15.30 45.07
C GLY A 985 3.90 14.13 44.65
N THR A 986 2.83 13.82 45.41
CA THR A 986 1.97 12.66 45.11
C THR A 986 0.76 13.10 44.30
N VAL A 987 0.49 12.41 43.19
CA VAL A 987 -0.70 12.61 42.40
C VAL A 987 -1.72 11.46 42.62
N SER A 988 -2.97 11.83 42.96
CA SER A 988 -4.08 10.87 43.10
C SER A 988 -4.98 10.96 41.88
N VAL A 989 -5.09 9.84 41.11
CA VAL A 989 -5.84 9.77 39.88
C VAL A 989 -6.93 8.69 39.96
N PRO A 990 -8.18 8.98 39.59
CA PRO A 990 -9.28 7.99 39.57
C PRO A 990 -8.98 6.79 38.68
N ALA A 991 -9.77 5.72 38.84
CA ALA A 991 -9.72 4.53 37.98
C ALA A 991 -9.97 4.89 36.51
N ARG A 992 -9.29 4.17 35.57
CA ARG A 992 -9.49 4.27 34.12
C ARG A 992 -9.53 5.72 33.64
N THR A 993 -8.51 6.52 34.04
CA THR A 993 -8.49 7.97 33.84
C THR A 993 -7.16 8.43 33.28
N VAL A 994 -7.19 9.33 32.29
CA VAL A 994 -6.04 10.16 31.94
C VAL A 994 -6.24 11.56 32.54
N ALA A 995 -5.30 12.01 33.35
CA ALA A 995 -5.31 13.34 33.96
C ALA A 995 -4.15 14.17 33.43
N VAL A 996 -4.45 15.37 32.96
CA VAL A 996 -3.45 16.37 32.54
C VAL A 996 -3.43 17.49 33.56
N LEU A 997 -2.30 17.66 34.19
CA LEU A 997 -2.05 18.73 35.15
C LEU A 997 -1.03 19.70 34.54
N THR A 998 -1.22 20.99 34.77
CA THR A 998 -0.35 22.05 34.29
C THR A 998 0.20 22.84 35.47
N GLN A 999 1.43 23.27 35.34
CA GLN A 999 2.02 24.27 36.20
C GLN A 999 2.11 25.57 35.42
N ALA A 1000 1.48 26.63 35.89
CA ALA A 1000 1.56 27.94 35.27
C ALA A 1000 2.97 28.52 35.47
N GLN A 1001 3.47 29.26 34.50
CA GLN A 1001 4.68 30.07 34.62
C GLN A 1001 4.39 31.23 35.56
N VAL A 1002 5.33 31.53 36.50
CA VAL A 1002 5.17 32.54 37.52
C VAL A 1002 5.95 33.81 37.18
#